data_1dddf3ac3a984930e602b0a1d790d928
#
_entry.id   1dddf3ac3a984930e602b0a1d790d928
#
_cell.length_a   1.000
_cell.length_b   1.000
_cell.length_c   1.000
_cell.angle_alpha   90.00
_cell.angle_beta   90.00
_cell.angle_gamma   90.00
#
_symmetry.space_group_name_H-M   'P 1'
#
loop_
_entity.id
_entity.type
_entity.pdbx_description
1 polymer ?
#
loop_
_entity_poly.entity_id
_entity_poly.type
_entity_poly.pdbx_seq_one_letter_code
_entity_poly.pdbx_strand_id
1 'polypeptide(L)'
;MTEPSKLPHHGVPEHQPVAGGIAARARAAAGAPQYLNGLNPEQREAVETLDGPVLVLAGAGTGKTRVLTTRIAHILSQGRARPQEILSVTFTNKAAREMKLRLGQMLGQAVEGMPWLGTFHSIGGRILRIHAELVQLKSNFTVLDVDDQVRLLKQLLQAENIDDKRWPARMLAGLIDSWKNRGLSPSQVPAGEAASFGNGKGGKIYATYQERLKILNAADFGDLLLENIRLFRENPDVLRQYQNRFKFILVDEYQDTNVAQYLWLRLLSQAPSRPGRSLADVIPGDITSPVIPGRIEDAKSGAQLRTGESRGEEDSSRDSGSALSAHPGMTENAAPLKNICCVGDDDQSIYGWRGAEVDNILRFDHDFPGAKVIRLERNYRSTGHILAAASHLIAHNEGRLGKTLRTEDVDGEKVTVTGSWDSEEEARAIGEELEALQRAGENLNNVAILVRASFQMREFEDRFVTLGLPYRVIGGPRFYERAEIRDALAYLRTINSPADDLAFERIVNVPKRGLGDATVQLLHDHARKRRIPLFEAARAVVETDELKPKARGSLRDLVMQFDRWRAQREVTSHTELAEIVLDESGYTEMWQKDRSADAAGRLDNLKELVRSMEEFENLQGFLEHISLVMDRDGEAGDEAVSLMTLHSAKGLEFDNVFLPGWEEGLFPSQRTLDEQGRAGLEEERRLAHVGLTRARRRAKIYFATNRRIHGTWSTTIPSRFLDELPAHNVEITESKGGSGWGGSGGYGASRFDNLESFGSSYSTPGWQRAQANRNRGGGGRSGGGFEERQSSFSSDSFSRTKRGPVVIEGELVAKSTGTTSEFSLEDRVFHQKFGYGHVVKIDGNKLTIAFEKAGEKKVVDSFVERA
;
A
#
# COMPACT_ATOMS: atom_id res chain seq x y z
N MET A 1 83.76 35.73 31.77
CA MET A 1 82.72 36.66 31.39
C MET A 1 82.75 36.67 29.89
N THR A 2 81.95 35.87 29.24
CA THR A 2 81.75 35.81 27.80
C THR A 2 80.32 35.40 27.57
N GLU A 3 79.58 36.28 26.89
CA GLU A 3 78.19 36.09 26.48
C GLU A 3 78.05 34.93 25.47
N PRO A 4 76.91 34.19 25.51
CA PRO A 4 76.63 33.17 24.48
C PRO A 4 75.94 33.83 23.27
N SER A 5 76.44 33.53 22.11
CA SER A 5 75.96 33.91 20.77
C SER A 5 74.56 33.38 20.44
N LYS A 6 73.73 34.28 19.95
CA LYS A 6 72.42 33.94 19.36
C LYS A 6 72.58 33.15 18.05
N LEU A 7 71.99 31.93 18.01
CA LEU A 7 71.80 31.16 16.75
C LEU A 7 70.59 31.70 16.02
N PRO A 8 70.54 31.73 14.68
CA PRO A 8 69.45 32.22 13.89
C PRO A 8 68.30 31.15 13.85
N HIS A 9 67.05 31.58 14.09
CA HIS A 9 65.83 30.78 13.87
C HIS A 9 65.70 30.51 12.39
N HIS A 10 65.83 29.20 12.02
CA HIS A 10 65.36 28.70 10.72
C HIS A 10 63.85 28.62 10.78
N GLY A 11 63.14 29.42 9.95
CA GLY A 11 61.75 29.35 9.74
C GLY A 11 61.40 28.02 9.10
N VAL A 12 60.45 27.31 9.74
CA VAL A 12 59.83 26.10 9.19
C VAL A 12 59.05 26.59 7.96
N PRO A 13 59.21 25.99 6.74
CA PRO A 13 58.40 26.36 5.59
C PRO A 13 56.98 25.96 5.83
N GLU A 14 56.02 26.89 5.68
CA GLU A 14 54.59 26.64 5.61
C GLU A 14 54.34 25.63 4.48
N HIS A 15 53.89 24.43 4.86
CA HIS A 15 53.40 23.47 3.90
C HIS A 15 52.09 24.00 3.31
N GLN A 16 52.15 24.59 2.11
CA GLN A 16 51.01 24.74 1.27
C GLN A 16 50.42 23.35 0.99
N PRO A 17 49.08 23.11 1.13
CA PRO A 17 48.48 21.82 0.82
C PRO A 17 48.66 21.54 -0.65
N VAL A 18 49.48 20.53 -0.97
CA VAL A 18 49.65 20.04 -2.35
C VAL A 18 48.30 19.47 -2.82
N ALA A 19 47.66 20.20 -3.70
CA ALA A 19 46.43 19.70 -4.38
C ALA A 19 46.79 18.40 -5.12
N GLY A 20 46.22 17.27 -4.70
CA GLY A 20 46.29 15.98 -5.40
C GLY A 20 47.34 15.03 -4.84
N GLY A 21 47.08 14.43 -3.69
CA GLY A 21 47.85 13.28 -3.19
C GLY A 21 47.86 12.11 -4.15
N ILE A 22 48.78 11.15 -3.98
CA ILE A 22 48.95 9.93 -4.83
C ILE A 22 47.62 9.21 -5.06
N ALA A 23 46.71 9.17 -4.06
CA ALA A 23 45.38 8.59 -4.19
C ALA A 23 44.47 9.38 -5.17
N ALA A 24 44.56 10.69 -5.23
CA ALA A 24 43.81 11.52 -6.19
C ALA A 24 44.36 11.37 -7.61
N ARG A 25 45.68 11.24 -7.76
CA ARG A 25 46.34 10.93 -9.04
C ARG A 25 46.06 9.51 -9.52
N ALA A 26 46.01 8.54 -8.64
CA ALA A 26 45.61 7.17 -8.95
C ALA A 26 44.13 7.08 -9.37
N ARG A 27 43.23 7.84 -8.74
CA ARG A 27 41.81 7.95 -9.15
C ARG A 27 41.67 8.63 -10.51
N ALA A 28 42.45 9.69 -10.78
CA ALA A 28 42.44 10.37 -12.09
C ALA A 28 43.00 9.48 -13.21
N ALA A 29 43.94 8.59 -12.90
CA ALA A 29 44.52 7.62 -13.86
C ALA A 29 43.62 6.41 -14.12
N ALA A 30 42.68 6.10 -13.21
CA ALA A 30 41.78 4.93 -13.31
C ALA A 30 40.60 5.13 -14.29
N GLY A 31 40.48 6.25 -14.97
CA GLY A 31 39.37 6.57 -15.87
C GLY A 31 38.05 6.84 -15.12
N ALA A 32 37.06 7.34 -15.83
CA ALA A 32 35.72 7.52 -15.25
C ALA A 32 35.15 6.18 -14.80
N PRO A 33 34.54 6.09 -13.59
CA PRO A 33 33.95 4.83 -13.10
C PRO A 33 32.95 4.27 -14.10
N GLN A 34 33.00 2.98 -14.38
CA GLN A 34 32.16 2.31 -15.40
C GLN A 34 30.66 2.59 -15.21
N TYR A 35 30.19 2.75 -13.96
CA TYR A 35 28.77 3.05 -13.67
C TYR A 35 28.31 4.43 -14.16
N LEU A 36 29.21 5.37 -14.46
CA LEU A 36 28.87 6.66 -15.06
C LEU A 36 28.76 6.61 -16.59
N ASN A 37 29.20 5.51 -17.20
CA ASN A 37 29.13 5.37 -18.65
C ASN A 37 27.67 5.27 -19.11
N GLY A 38 27.36 5.97 -20.22
CA GLY A 38 26.03 5.97 -20.80
C GLY A 38 24.99 6.82 -20.05
N LEU A 39 25.40 7.63 -19.06
CA LEU A 39 24.55 8.70 -18.54
C LEU A 39 24.59 9.90 -19.49
N ASN A 40 23.40 10.49 -19.72
CA ASN A 40 23.33 11.78 -20.40
C ASN A 40 23.84 12.92 -19.48
N PRO A 41 24.08 14.15 -20.00
CA PRO A 41 24.59 15.23 -19.19
C PRO A 41 23.75 15.54 -17.95
N GLU A 42 22.44 15.59 -18.06
CA GLU A 42 21.51 15.91 -16.97
C GLU A 42 21.47 14.78 -15.92
N GLN A 43 21.49 13.51 -16.37
CA GLN A 43 21.60 12.37 -15.46
C GLN A 43 22.93 12.36 -14.72
N ARG A 44 24.03 12.68 -15.42
CA ARG A 44 25.38 12.79 -14.82
C ARG A 44 25.42 13.91 -13.79
N GLU A 45 24.88 15.07 -14.10
CA GLU A 45 24.76 16.20 -13.18
C GLU A 45 23.99 15.80 -11.92
N ALA A 46 22.86 15.10 -12.08
CA ALA A 46 22.05 14.60 -10.96
C ALA A 46 22.81 13.57 -10.10
N VAL A 47 23.71 12.77 -10.67
CA VAL A 47 24.54 11.79 -9.94
C VAL A 47 25.70 12.48 -9.21
N GLU A 48 26.35 13.43 -9.82
CA GLU A 48 27.58 14.07 -9.31
C GLU A 48 27.31 15.22 -8.33
N THR A 49 26.13 15.85 -8.36
CA THR A 49 25.73 16.93 -7.42
C THR A 49 25.42 16.31 -6.05
N LEU A 50 26.44 16.12 -5.18
CA LEU A 50 26.30 15.40 -3.91
C LEU A 50 25.92 16.28 -2.72
N ASP A 51 26.29 17.55 -2.74
CA ASP A 51 26.14 18.44 -1.61
C ASP A 51 24.86 19.28 -1.69
N GLY A 52 24.16 19.41 -0.58
CA GLY A 52 22.90 20.15 -0.45
C GLY A 52 21.66 19.40 -0.94
N PRO A 53 20.48 20.06 -0.85
CA PRO A 53 19.23 19.49 -1.34
C PRO A 53 19.15 19.53 -2.87
N VAL A 54 18.66 18.47 -3.46
CA VAL A 54 18.52 18.30 -4.91
C VAL A 54 17.12 17.76 -5.22
N LEU A 55 16.42 18.40 -6.13
CA LEU A 55 15.20 17.89 -6.74
C LEU A 55 15.50 17.46 -8.18
N VAL A 56 15.26 16.21 -8.50
CA VAL A 56 15.36 15.69 -9.86
C VAL A 56 13.93 15.52 -10.39
N LEU A 57 13.51 16.47 -11.24
CA LEU A 57 12.25 16.39 -11.97
C LEU A 57 12.45 15.52 -13.19
N ALA A 58 11.95 14.30 -13.13
CA ALA A 58 12.26 13.27 -14.10
C ALA A 58 10.98 12.72 -14.72
N GLY A 59 10.72 13.03 -15.98
CA GLY A 59 9.54 12.54 -16.70
C GLY A 59 9.49 11.01 -16.85
N ALA A 60 8.41 10.52 -17.43
CA ALA A 60 8.27 9.10 -17.75
C ALA A 60 9.43 8.62 -18.64
N GLY A 61 10.00 7.44 -18.36
CA GLY A 61 11.04 6.83 -19.18
C GLY A 61 12.38 7.56 -19.25
N THR A 62 12.64 8.56 -18.39
CA THR A 62 13.90 9.33 -18.38
C THR A 62 15.00 8.73 -17.50
N GLY A 63 14.74 7.57 -16.87
CA GLY A 63 15.73 6.86 -16.07
C GLY A 63 15.83 7.29 -14.61
N LYS A 64 14.71 7.69 -13.95
CA LYS A 64 14.62 8.02 -12.52
C LYS A 64 15.39 7.06 -11.61
N THR A 65 15.03 5.80 -11.65
CA THR A 65 15.65 4.75 -10.80
C THR A 65 17.13 4.54 -11.14
N ARG A 66 17.51 4.68 -12.43
CA ARG A 66 18.92 4.61 -12.84
C ARG A 66 19.73 5.71 -12.21
N VAL A 67 19.26 6.96 -12.26
CA VAL A 67 19.93 8.10 -11.65
C VAL A 67 20.08 7.89 -10.14
N LEU A 68 19.00 7.47 -9.45
CA LEU A 68 19.00 7.27 -8.01
C LEU A 68 19.98 6.16 -7.59
N THR A 69 19.95 5.00 -8.26
CA THR A 69 20.87 3.88 -7.97
C THR A 69 22.32 4.24 -8.29
N THR A 70 22.57 4.91 -9.43
CA THR A 70 23.91 5.35 -9.79
C THR A 70 24.44 6.42 -8.82
N ARG A 71 23.59 7.31 -8.32
CA ARG A 71 23.95 8.30 -7.29
C ARG A 71 24.35 7.60 -5.99
N ILE A 72 23.62 6.57 -5.54
CA ILE A 72 24.00 5.77 -4.37
C ILE A 72 25.38 5.13 -4.60
N ALA A 73 25.59 4.51 -5.77
CA ALA A 73 26.86 3.91 -6.13
C ALA A 73 27.98 4.93 -6.11
N HIS A 74 27.72 6.14 -6.61
CA HIS A 74 28.69 7.24 -6.64
C HIS A 74 29.06 7.72 -5.23
N ILE A 75 28.06 7.93 -4.35
CA ILE A 75 28.29 8.30 -2.94
C ILE A 75 29.20 7.30 -2.23
N LEU A 76 28.91 6.00 -2.40
CA LEU A 76 29.68 4.91 -1.79
C LEU A 76 31.10 4.82 -2.36
N SER A 77 31.25 4.90 -3.69
CA SER A 77 32.54 4.82 -4.37
C SER A 77 33.46 6.01 -4.05
N GLN A 78 32.88 7.19 -3.85
CA GLN A 78 33.62 8.39 -3.43
C GLN A 78 33.96 8.38 -1.94
N GLY A 79 33.49 7.39 -1.17
CA GLY A 79 33.70 7.30 0.27
C GLY A 79 33.02 8.41 1.07
N ARG A 80 31.97 9.07 0.49
CA ARG A 80 31.24 10.17 1.14
C ARG A 80 30.36 9.66 2.28
N ALA A 81 29.88 8.42 2.20
CA ALA A 81 29.11 7.75 3.25
C ALA A 81 29.33 6.24 3.21
N ARG A 82 29.08 5.59 4.34
CA ARG A 82 28.99 4.14 4.46
C ARG A 82 27.57 3.67 4.14
N PRO A 83 27.34 2.38 3.79
CA PRO A 83 26.01 1.84 3.49
C PRO A 83 24.97 2.13 4.57
N GLN A 84 25.32 2.04 5.85
CA GLN A 84 24.43 2.32 6.99
C GLN A 84 24.17 3.81 7.26
N GLU A 85 24.84 4.71 6.55
CA GLU A 85 24.70 6.17 6.66
C GLU A 85 23.83 6.77 5.54
N ILE A 86 23.29 5.91 4.65
CA ILE A 86 22.42 6.30 3.55
C ILE A 86 21.01 5.79 3.85
N LEU A 87 20.05 6.70 3.91
CA LEU A 87 18.63 6.40 3.89
C LEU A 87 18.13 6.48 2.44
N SER A 88 17.58 5.39 1.91
CA SER A 88 16.96 5.38 0.59
C SER A 88 15.55 4.82 0.70
N VAL A 89 14.55 5.65 0.40
CA VAL A 89 13.14 5.29 0.49
C VAL A 89 12.48 5.31 -0.88
N THR A 90 11.63 4.32 -1.11
CA THR A 90 10.81 4.19 -2.30
C THR A 90 9.37 3.83 -1.89
N PHE A 91 8.46 3.87 -2.86
CA PHE A 91 7.04 3.66 -2.59
C PHE A 91 6.65 2.18 -2.51
N THR A 92 7.34 1.30 -3.24
CA THR A 92 6.98 -0.13 -3.33
C THR A 92 8.14 -1.06 -2.98
N ASN A 93 7.82 -2.24 -2.43
CA ASN A 93 8.82 -3.27 -2.14
C ASN A 93 9.51 -3.77 -3.42
N LYS A 94 8.79 -3.83 -4.56
CA LYS A 94 9.36 -4.18 -5.86
C LYS A 94 10.45 -3.20 -6.27
N ALA A 95 10.17 -1.89 -6.18
CA ALA A 95 11.17 -0.86 -6.49
C ALA A 95 12.38 -0.97 -5.55
N ALA A 96 12.16 -1.22 -4.26
CA ALA A 96 13.24 -1.43 -3.30
C ALA A 96 14.12 -2.66 -3.65
N ARG A 97 13.51 -3.76 -4.02
CA ARG A 97 14.23 -4.98 -4.48
C ARG A 97 15.00 -4.70 -5.77
N GLU A 98 14.39 -4.06 -6.74
CA GLU A 98 15.03 -3.71 -7.99
C GLU A 98 16.23 -2.78 -7.78
N MET A 99 16.09 -1.77 -6.91
CA MET A 99 17.21 -0.90 -6.53
C MET A 99 18.36 -1.70 -5.91
N LYS A 100 18.07 -2.64 -5.00
CA LYS A 100 19.08 -3.54 -4.40
C LYS A 100 19.79 -4.37 -5.45
N LEU A 101 19.05 -4.99 -6.37
CA LEU A 101 19.62 -5.79 -7.45
C LEU A 101 20.55 -4.98 -8.34
N ARG A 102 20.12 -3.80 -8.79
CA ARG A 102 20.92 -2.90 -9.61
C ARG A 102 22.19 -2.41 -8.91
N LEU A 103 22.08 -2.07 -7.63
CA LEU A 103 23.22 -1.71 -6.81
C LEU A 103 24.19 -2.88 -6.64
N GLY A 104 23.68 -4.11 -6.43
CA GLY A 104 24.47 -5.35 -6.37
C GLY A 104 25.28 -5.58 -7.63
N GLN A 105 24.70 -5.34 -8.79
CA GLN A 105 25.39 -5.42 -10.09
C GLN A 105 26.50 -4.38 -10.24
N MET A 106 26.31 -3.18 -9.67
CA MET A 106 27.31 -2.08 -9.79
C MET A 106 28.45 -2.20 -8.77
N LEU A 107 28.16 -2.67 -7.56
CA LEU A 107 29.04 -2.59 -6.40
C LEU A 107 29.41 -3.94 -5.76
N GLY A 108 28.84 -5.04 -6.25
CA GLY A 108 29.03 -6.38 -5.68
C GLY A 108 28.45 -6.48 -4.26
N GLN A 109 29.13 -7.24 -3.38
CA GLN A 109 28.66 -7.51 -2.00
C GLN A 109 28.49 -6.27 -1.09
N ALA A 110 28.93 -5.09 -1.51
CA ALA A 110 28.78 -3.86 -0.72
C ALA A 110 27.30 -3.49 -0.43
N VAL A 111 26.34 -4.10 -1.14
CA VAL A 111 24.91 -3.82 -1.03
C VAL A 111 24.25 -4.57 0.13
N GLU A 112 24.79 -5.69 0.57
CA GLU A 112 24.26 -6.45 1.73
C GLU A 112 24.26 -5.65 3.03
N GLY A 113 25.07 -4.59 3.09
CA GLY A 113 25.18 -3.68 4.25
C GLY A 113 24.26 -2.46 4.23
N MET A 114 23.21 -2.38 3.37
CA MET A 114 22.28 -1.24 3.31
C MET A 114 20.97 -1.50 4.06
N PRO A 115 20.95 -1.40 5.41
CA PRO A 115 19.76 -1.71 6.20
C PRO A 115 18.64 -0.66 6.05
N TRP A 116 18.94 0.52 5.51
CA TRP A 116 18.03 1.67 5.40
C TRP A 116 17.60 1.94 3.95
N LEU A 117 17.59 0.89 3.12
CA LEU A 117 17.00 0.91 1.78
C LEU A 117 15.73 0.07 1.80
N GLY A 118 14.56 0.72 1.60
CA GLY A 118 13.26 0.06 1.66
C GLY A 118 12.11 1.02 1.40
N THR A 119 10.89 0.61 1.75
CA THR A 119 9.72 1.50 1.70
C THR A 119 9.65 2.36 2.96
N PHE A 120 8.90 3.48 2.91
CA PHE A 120 8.65 4.32 4.09
C PHE A 120 8.18 3.50 5.29
N HIS A 121 7.19 2.64 5.10
CA HIS A 121 6.62 1.81 6.16
C HIS A 121 7.61 0.76 6.68
N SER A 122 8.38 0.11 5.80
CA SER A 122 9.37 -0.89 6.25
C SER A 122 10.49 -0.26 7.10
N ILE A 123 10.94 0.93 6.70
CA ILE A 123 11.94 1.68 7.47
C ILE A 123 11.34 2.22 8.77
N GLY A 124 10.12 2.80 8.71
CA GLY A 124 9.36 3.25 9.87
C GLY A 124 9.13 2.13 10.88
N GLY A 125 8.67 0.97 10.43
CA GLY A 125 8.49 -0.21 11.26
C GLY A 125 9.80 -0.67 11.93
N ARG A 126 10.93 -0.63 11.21
CA ARG A 126 12.24 -0.96 11.78
C ARG A 126 12.67 0.02 12.87
N ILE A 127 12.49 1.33 12.66
CA ILE A 127 12.80 2.36 13.66
C ILE A 127 11.92 2.16 14.90
N LEU A 128 10.61 1.93 14.71
CA LEU A 128 9.69 1.67 15.83
C LEU A 128 10.04 0.42 16.61
N ARG A 129 10.47 -0.67 15.97
CA ARG A 129 10.89 -1.89 16.67
C ARG A 129 12.11 -1.65 17.55
N ILE A 130 13.04 -0.81 17.11
CA ILE A 130 14.23 -0.44 17.90
C ILE A 130 13.87 0.41 19.12
N HIS A 131 12.86 1.27 19.01
CA HIS A 131 12.43 2.22 20.04
C HIS A 131 11.01 1.98 20.56
N ALA A 132 10.53 0.73 20.46
CA ALA A 132 9.11 0.39 20.69
C ALA A 132 8.61 0.82 22.09
N GLU A 133 9.43 0.68 23.12
CA GLU A 133 9.08 1.04 24.50
C GLU A 133 8.78 2.53 24.67
N LEU A 134 9.46 3.40 23.92
CA LEU A 134 9.23 4.85 23.96
C LEU A 134 7.86 5.25 23.40
N VAL A 135 7.26 4.39 22.59
CA VAL A 135 5.91 4.58 22.03
C VAL A 135 4.88 3.65 22.64
N GLN A 136 5.18 3.03 23.80
CA GLN A 136 4.31 2.10 24.53
C GLN A 136 3.96 0.83 23.74
N LEU A 137 4.89 0.33 22.94
CA LEU A 137 4.82 -0.95 22.24
C LEU A 137 5.96 -1.85 22.71
N LYS A 138 5.84 -3.15 22.45
CA LYS A 138 6.97 -4.08 22.55
C LYS A 138 7.61 -4.25 21.17
N SER A 139 8.88 -4.63 21.10
CA SER A 139 9.61 -4.80 19.83
C SER A 139 8.98 -5.80 18.86
N ASN A 140 8.20 -6.76 19.38
CA ASN A 140 7.48 -7.78 18.60
C ASN A 140 6.02 -7.42 18.32
N PHE A 141 5.68 -6.13 18.25
CA PHE A 141 4.30 -5.71 17.94
C PHE A 141 3.84 -6.24 16.58
N THR A 142 2.53 -6.54 16.50
CA THR A 142 1.87 -6.99 15.27
C THR A 142 1.44 -5.79 14.42
N VAL A 143 1.62 -5.88 13.09
CA VAL A 143 1.07 -4.89 12.15
C VAL A 143 -0.27 -5.42 11.64
N LEU A 144 -1.36 -4.68 11.92
CA LEU A 144 -2.70 -5.06 11.53
C LEU A 144 -2.96 -4.74 10.06
N ASP A 145 -3.66 -5.64 9.38
CA ASP A 145 -4.22 -5.37 8.06
C ASP A 145 -5.55 -4.60 8.14
N VAL A 146 -6.07 -4.18 6.98
CA VAL A 146 -7.32 -3.38 6.91
C VAL A 146 -8.53 -4.13 7.47
N ASP A 147 -8.63 -5.46 7.28
CA ASP A 147 -9.78 -6.21 7.78
C ASP A 147 -9.71 -6.40 9.28
N ASP A 148 -8.53 -6.59 9.83
CA ASP A 148 -8.31 -6.64 11.27
C ASP A 148 -8.64 -5.28 11.91
N GLN A 149 -8.22 -4.18 11.27
CA GLN A 149 -8.59 -2.82 11.66
C GLN A 149 -10.12 -2.62 11.67
N VAL A 150 -10.80 -2.97 10.58
CA VAL A 150 -12.27 -2.87 10.48
C VAL A 150 -12.96 -3.73 11.53
N ARG A 151 -12.45 -4.92 11.81
CA ARG A 151 -12.98 -5.85 12.82
C ARG A 151 -12.86 -5.27 14.22
N LEU A 152 -11.70 -4.72 14.56
CA LEU A 152 -11.47 -4.04 15.84
C LEU A 152 -12.38 -2.81 16.00
N LEU A 153 -12.49 -1.97 14.96
CA LEU A 153 -13.39 -0.81 14.96
C LEU A 153 -14.86 -1.23 15.13
N LYS A 154 -15.30 -2.34 14.51
CA LYS A 154 -16.65 -2.86 14.69
C LYS A 154 -16.94 -3.23 16.14
N GLN A 155 -16.00 -3.86 16.83
CA GLN A 155 -16.12 -4.15 18.27
C GLN A 155 -16.24 -2.87 19.11
N LEU A 156 -15.46 -1.83 18.77
CA LEU A 156 -15.53 -0.54 19.46
C LEU A 156 -16.86 0.18 19.22
N LEU A 157 -17.40 0.14 17.99
CA LEU A 157 -18.72 0.69 17.68
C LEU A 157 -19.81 0.00 18.47
N GLN A 158 -19.76 -1.33 18.60
CA GLN A 158 -20.71 -2.09 19.44
C GLN A 158 -20.60 -1.70 20.90
N ALA A 159 -19.38 -1.55 21.44
CA ALA A 159 -19.17 -1.12 22.83
C ALA A 159 -19.69 0.29 23.13
N GLU A 160 -19.65 1.18 22.14
CA GLU A 160 -20.19 2.56 22.25
C GLU A 160 -21.68 2.67 21.84
N ASN A 161 -22.37 1.53 21.60
CA ASN A 161 -23.76 1.46 21.15
C ASN A 161 -24.02 2.30 19.88
N ILE A 162 -23.12 2.22 18.92
CA ILE A 162 -23.27 2.86 17.61
C ILE A 162 -23.73 1.84 16.59
N ASP A 163 -24.79 2.16 15.86
CA ASP A 163 -25.36 1.29 14.83
C ASP A 163 -24.43 1.20 13.61
N ASP A 164 -23.79 0.03 13.41
CA ASP A 164 -22.87 -0.27 12.32
C ASP A 164 -23.54 -0.22 10.93
N LYS A 165 -24.87 -0.34 10.85
CA LYS A 165 -25.61 -0.18 9.58
C LYS A 165 -25.66 1.28 9.13
N ARG A 166 -25.83 2.20 10.09
CA ARG A 166 -25.84 3.64 9.83
C ARG A 166 -24.44 4.23 9.73
N TRP A 167 -23.50 3.68 10.51
CA TRP A 167 -22.13 4.15 10.64
C TRP A 167 -21.16 2.98 10.46
N PRO A 168 -20.92 2.53 9.21
CA PRO A 168 -20.11 1.35 8.95
C PRO A 168 -18.69 1.48 9.46
N ALA A 169 -18.17 0.44 10.11
CA ALA A 169 -16.79 0.40 10.63
C ALA A 169 -15.75 0.65 9.53
N ARG A 170 -16.01 0.21 8.29
CA ARG A 170 -15.13 0.47 7.15
C ARG A 170 -15.02 1.95 6.79
N MET A 171 -16.11 2.71 6.96
CA MET A 171 -16.09 4.17 6.77
C MET A 171 -15.19 4.85 7.81
N LEU A 172 -15.30 4.41 9.07
CA LEU A 172 -14.45 4.93 10.15
C LEU A 172 -12.97 4.57 9.94
N ALA A 173 -12.69 3.35 9.48
CA ALA A 173 -11.32 2.94 9.12
C ALA A 173 -10.72 3.88 8.09
N GLY A 174 -11.46 4.20 7.01
CA GLY A 174 -11.02 5.17 6.01
C GLY A 174 -10.79 6.59 6.55
N LEU A 175 -11.64 7.06 7.48
CA LEU A 175 -11.44 8.36 8.14
C LEU A 175 -10.17 8.36 9.01
N ILE A 176 -9.96 7.32 9.81
CA ILE A 176 -8.76 7.18 10.66
C ILE A 176 -7.50 7.11 9.79
N ASP A 177 -7.53 6.35 8.69
CA ASP A 177 -6.42 6.25 7.75
C ASP A 177 -6.11 7.62 7.13
N SER A 178 -7.13 8.37 6.70
CA SER A 178 -6.99 9.73 6.20
C SER A 178 -6.35 10.66 7.24
N TRP A 179 -6.79 10.61 8.51
CA TRP A 179 -6.20 11.42 9.58
C TRP A 179 -4.75 11.05 9.84
N LYS A 180 -4.41 9.74 9.86
CA LYS A 180 -3.03 9.26 10.03
C LYS A 180 -2.13 9.65 8.87
N ASN A 181 -2.61 9.57 7.63
CA ASN A 181 -1.88 10.00 6.43
C ASN A 181 -1.59 11.52 6.44
N ARG A 182 -2.43 12.31 7.15
CA ARG A 182 -2.20 13.73 7.42
C ARG A 182 -1.35 13.98 8.68
N GLY A 183 -0.87 12.94 9.35
CA GLY A 183 -0.03 13.03 10.54
C GLY A 183 -0.80 13.47 11.80
N LEU A 184 -2.13 13.30 11.84
CA LEU A 184 -3.00 13.76 12.92
C LEU A 184 -3.20 12.64 13.96
N SER A 185 -2.78 12.93 15.20
CA SER A 185 -3.18 12.12 16.38
C SER A 185 -4.66 12.39 16.73
N PRO A 186 -5.30 11.55 17.57
CA PRO A 186 -6.71 11.76 17.94
C PRO A 186 -7.04 13.14 18.48
N SER A 187 -6.12 13.77 19.22
CA SER A 187 -6.29 15.12 19.79
C SER A 187 -6.13 16.26 18.77
N GLN A 188 -5.54 15.97 17.60
CA GLN A 188 -5.26 16.94 16.54
C GLN A 188 -6.29 16.92 15.42
N VAL A 189 -7.23 15.96 15.44
CA VAL A 189 -8.29 15.90 14.43
C VAL A 189 -9.20 17.12 14.58
N PRO A 190 -9.48 17.86 13.48
CA PRO A 190 -10.39 19.01 13.52
C PRO A 190 -11.76 18.62 14.06
N ALA A 191 -12.33 19.44 14.94
CA ALA A 191 -13.60 19.14 15.63
C ALA A 191 -14.75 18.82 14.66
N GLY A 192 -14.83 19.52 13.52
CA GLY A 192 -15.83 19.28 12.48
C GLY A 192 -15.69 17.89 11.84
N GLU A 193 -14.47 17.46 11.55
CA GLU A 193 -14.19 16.12 10.98
C GLU A 193 -14.44 15.03 12.03
N ALA A 194 -13.97 15.24 13.27
CA ALA A 194 -14.23 14.33 14.37
C ALA A 194 -15.72 14.14 14.65
N ALA A 195 -16.51 15.18 14.42
CA ALA A 195 -17.97 15.15 14.60
C ALA A 195 -18.72 14.50 13.42
N SER A 196 -18.09 14.31 12.28
CA SER A 196 -18.74 13.77 11.06
C SER A 196 -19.19 12.32 11.16
N PHE A 197 -18.66 11.56 12.13
CA PHE A 197 -18.95 10.14 12.31
C PHE A 197 -19.59 9.85 13.68
N GLY A 198 -20.55 8.89 13.73
CA GLY A 198 -21.08 8.33 14.96
C GLY A 198 -21.77 9.36 15.87
N ASN A 199 -22.50 10.32 15.31
CA ASN A 199 -23.13 11.43 16.04
C ASN A 199 -22.14 12.25 16.90
N GLY A 200 -20.97 12.56 16.34
CA GLY A 200 -19.92 13.33 17.01
C GLY A 200 -18.90 12.51 17.80
N LYS A 201 -18.95 11.18 17.74
CA LYS A 201 -18.06 10.30 18.50
C LYS A 201 -16.81 9.87 17.75
N GLY A 202 -16.61 10.26 16.48
CA GLY A 202 -15.50 9.81 15.63
C GLY A 202 -14.13 9.99 16.28
N GLY A 203 -13.83 11.17 16.81
CA GLY A 203 -12.56 11.46 17.50
C GLY A 203 -12.37 10.64 18.79
N LYS A 204 -13.46 10.44 19.57
CA LYS A 204 -13.43 9.59 20.77
C LYS A 204 -13.08 8.14 20.41
N ILE A 205 -13.73 7.61 19.38
CA ILE A 205 -13.50 6.21 18.96
C ILE A 205 -12.08 6.06 18.42
N TYR A 206 -11.55 7.04 17.69
CA TYR A 206 -10.16 7.03 17.26
C TYR A 206 -9.20 7.00 18.45
N ALA A 207 -9.44 7.78 19.51
CA ALA A 207 -8.63 7.72 20.73
C ALA A 207 -8.69 6.33 21.38
N THR A 208 -9.91 5.79 21.57
CA THR A 208 -10.09 4.44 22.13
C THR A 208 -9.46 3.35 21.25
N TYR A 209 -9.50 3.52 19.93
CA TYR A 209 -8.83 2.63 18.98
C TYR A 209 -7.31 2.62 19.19
N GLN A 210 -6.68 3.78 19.33
CA GLN A 210 -5.24 3.87 19.60
C GLN A 210 -4.86 3.26 20.97
N GLU A 211 -5.67 3.49 22.01
CA GLU A 211 -5.47 2.83 23.30
C GLU A 211 -5.57 1.30 23.18
N ARG A 212 -6.56 0.82 22.42
CA ARG A 212 -6.73 -0.63 22.21
C ARG A 212 -5.57 -1.25 21.46
N LEU A 213 -5.03 -0.56 20.44
CA LEU A 213 -3.82 -1.01 19.73
C LEU A 213 -2.62 -1.19 20.68
N LYS A 214 -2.41 -0.25 21.62
CA LYS A 214 -1.34 -0.37 22.62
C LYS A 214 -1.54 -1.58 23.53
N ILE A 215 -2.78 -1.83 23.99
CA ILE A 215 -3.12 -3.00 24.81
C ILE A 215 -2.84 -4.32 24.07
N LEU A 216 -3.16 -4.36 22.78
CA LEU A 216 -2.95 -5.53 21.92
C LEU A 216 -1.49 -5.70 21.47
N ASN A 217 -0.62 -4.76 21.84
CA ASN A 217 0.72 -4.66 21.27
C ASN A 217 0.70 -4.71 19.74
N ALA A 218 -0.13 -3.86 19.14
CA ALA A 218 -0.34 -3.78 17.71
C ALA A 218 -0.22 -2.34 17.20
N ALA A 219 0.07 -2.21 15.93
CA ALA A 219 0.04 -0.96 15.17
C ALA A 219 -0.61 -1.23 13.81
N ASP A 220 -1.35 -0.30 13.25
CA ASP A 220 -1.75 -0.39 11.86
C ASP A 220 -0.72 0.27 10.93
N PHE A 221 -0.96 0.23 9.61
CA PHE A 221 -0.02 0.80 8.64
C PHE A 221 0.23 2.29 8.84
N GLY A 222 -0.82 3.08 9.12
CA GLY A 222 -0.68 4.52 9.38
C GLY A 222 0.15 4.81 10.62
N ASP A 223 0.07 3.94 11.64
CA ASP A 223 0.86 4.07 12.86
C ASP A 223 2.35 3.90 12.63
N LEU A 224 2.77 3.11 11.62
CA LEU A 224 4.19 2.93 11.32
C LEU A 224 4.91 4.24 11.02
N LEU A 225 4.18 5.26 10.55
CA LEU A 225 4.72 6.60 10.32
C LEU A 225 4.28 7.60 11.39
N LEU A 226 3.02 7.58 11.80
CA LEU A 226 2.50 8.49 12.83
C LEU A 226 3.26 8.35 14.16
N GLU A 227 3.47 7.12 14.61
CA GLU A 227 4.23 6.84 15.84
C GLU A 227 5.72 7.19 15.70
N ASN A 228 6.32 7.10 14.50
CA ASN A 228 7.66 7.62 14.24
C ASN A 228 7.72 9.13 14.37
N ILE A 229 6.75 9.86 13.82
CA ILE A 229 6.66 11.31 13.95
C ILE A 229 6.52 11.70 15.43
N ARG A 230 5.68 10.98 16.17
CA ARG A 230 5.53 11.18 17.60
C ARG A 230 6.81 10.87 18.36
N LEU A 231 7.45 9.72 18.08
CA LEU A 231 8.74 9.33 18.65
C LEU A 231 9.78 10.42 18.49
N PHE A 232 9.94 10.96 17.29
CA PHE A 232 10.92 12.00 16.99
C PHE A 232 10.60 13.35 17.63
N ARG A 233 9.32 13.68 17.79
CA ARG A 233 8.88 14.93 18.45
C ARG A 233 9.04 14.87 19.96
N GLU A 234 8.68 13.74 20.57
CA GLU A 234 8.75 13.53 22.03
C GLU A 234 10.17 13.19 22.51
N ASN A 235 11.04 12.65 21.64
CA ASN A 235 12.39 12.21 21.97
C ASN A 235 13.45 12.83 21.01
N PRO A 236 13.84 14.09 21.23
CA PRO A 236 14.77 14.82 20.37
C PRO A 236 16.18 14.18 20.29
N ASP A 237 16.56 13.41 21.26
CA ASP A 237 17.81 12.63 21.30
C ASP A 237 17.78 11.47 20.29
N VAL A 238 16.67 10.76 20.19
CA VAL A 238 16.44 9.73 19.16
C VAL A 238 16.45 10.37 17.77
N LEU A 239 15.75 11.50 17.59
CA LEU A 239 15.78 12.23 16.32
C LEU A 239 17.20 12.61 15.93
N ARG A 240 17.98 13.20 16.84
CA ARG A 240 19.39 13.56 16.61
C ARG A 240 20.26 12.36 16.25
N GLN A 241 20.01 11.20 16.85
CA GLN A 241 20.72 9.97 16.50
C GLN A 241 20.56 9.62 15.01
N TYR A 242 19.33 9.67 14.49
CA TYR A 242 19.04 9.39 13.06
C TYR A 242 19.48 10.54 12.14
N GLN A 243 19.33 11.78 12.57
CA GLN A 243 19.87 12.94 11.85
C GLN A 243 21.38 12.85 11.69
N ASN A 244 22.12 12.43 12.70
CA ASN A 244 23.57 12.23 12.61
C ASN A 244 23.95 10.99 11.81
N ARG A 245 23.15 9.94 11.89
CA ARG A 245 23.39 8.69 11.15
C ARG A 245 23.24 8.89 9.65
N PHE A 246 22.13 9.46 9.20
CA PHE A 246 21.84 9.62 7.77
C PHE A 246 22.56 10.84 7.19
N LYS A 247 23.70 10.62 6.55
CA LYS A 247 24.45 11.66 5.84
C LYS A 247 23.80 12.01 4.50
N PHE A 248 23.15 11.03 3.87
CA PHE A 248 22.42 11.18 2.62
C PHE A 248 21.03 10.58 2.76
N ILE A 249 20.03 11.31 2.27
CA ILE A 249 18.63 10.87 2.17
C ILE A 249 18.26 10.90 0.69
N LEU A 250 17.78 9.77 0.17
CA LEU A 250 17.36 9.63 -1.21
C LEU A 250 15.92 9.16 -1.25
N VAL A 251 15.08 9.84 -2.01
CA VAL A 251 13.64 9.59 -2.07
C VAL A 251 13.25 9.36 -3.53
N ASP A 252 12.66 8.22 -3.81
CA ASP A 252 12.06 7.90 -5.12
C ASP A 252 10.57 8.21 -5.10
N GLU A 253 10.00 8.54 -6.27
CA GLU A 253 8.58 8.86 -6.47
C GLU A 253 8.04 9.90 -5.45
N TYR A 254 8.80 10.99 -5.24
CA TYR A 254 8.51 11.99 -4.21
C TYR A 254 7.12 12.64 -4.34
N GLN A 255 6.56 12.72 -5.55
CA GLN A 255 5.22 13.25 -5.84
C GLN A 255 4.08 12.40 -5.24
N ASP A 256 4.37 11.15 -4.84
CA ASP A 256 3.37 10.24 -4.24
C ASP A 256 3.36 10.29 -2.71
N THR A 257 4.19 11.14 -2.11
CA THR A 257 4.28 11.25 -0.65
C THR A 257 3.04 11.91 -0.06
N ASN A 258 2.52 11.32 1.02
CA ASN A 258 1.48 11.93 1.85
C ASN A 258 2.09 12.87 2.91
N VAL A 259 1.25 13.61 3.62
CA VAL A 259 1.70 14.56 4.65
C VAL A 259 2.52 13.90 5.75
N ALA A 260 2.15 12.70 6.22
CA ALA A 260 2.91 11.99 7.24
C ALA A 260 4.32 11.60 6.75
N GLN A 261 4.45 11.09 5.52
CA GLN A 261 5.74 10.78 4.89
C GLN A 261 6.59 12.04 4.70
N TYR A 262 5.96 13.13 4.25
CA TYR A 262 6.63 14.42 4.13
C TYR A 262 7.13 14.93 5.49
N LEU A 263 6.30 14.92 6.54
CA LEU A 263 6.70 15.33 7.89
C LEU A 263 7.85 14.48 8.43
N TRP A 264 7.80 13.17 8.21
CA TRP A 264 8.85 12.25 8.61
C TRP A 264 10.19 12.58 7.92
N LEU A 265 10.17 12.84 6.61
CA LEU A 265 11.34 13.28 5.85
C LEU A 265 11.86 14.64 6.33
N ARG A 266 10.96 15.60 6.57
CA ARG A 266 11.31 16.93 7.07
C ARG A 266 12.05 16.85 8.41
N LEU A 267 11.57 16.02 9.34
CA LEU A 267 12.24 15.81 10.63
C LEU A 267 13.66 15.24 10.46
N LEU A 268 13.82 14.23 9.60
CA LEU A 268 15.11 13.57 9.37
C LEU A 268 16.10 14.43 8.58
N SER A 269 15.61 15.30 7.68
CA SER A 269 16.44 16.12 6.79
C SER A 269 16.88 17.43 7.39
N GLN A 270 16.44 17.78 8.59
CA GLN A 270 16.94 18.94 9.31
C GLN A 270 18.36 18.71 9.86
N ALA A 271 19.15 19.78 9.95
CA ALA A 271 20.40 19.72 10.67
C ALA A 271 20.16 19.49 12.17
N PRO A 272 20.99 18.70 12.86
CA PRO A 272 20.83 18.47 14.28
C PRO A 272 20.78 19.77 15.05
N SER A 273 19.68 20.02 15.79
CA SER A 273 19.53 21.21 16.62
C SER A 273 20.58 21.22 17.74
N ARG A 274 21.16 22.39 18.05
CA ARG A 274 22.03 22.56 19.21
C ARG A 274 21.23 22.25 20.49
N PRO A 275 21.86 21.65 21.52
CA PRO A 275 21.18 21.40 22.79
C PRO A 275 20.59 22.69 23.36
N GLY A 276 19.29 22.74 23.66
CA GLY A 276 18.61 23.89 24.27
C GLY A 276 17.66 24.69 23.38
N ARG A 277 17.54 24.40 22.09
CA ARG A 277 16.43 24.95 21.25
C ARG A 277 15.25 24.02 21.18
N SER A 278 14.04 24.59 21.36
CA SER A 278 12.78 23.86 21.16
C SER A 278 12.61 23.48 19.70
N LEU A 279 12.01 22.30 19.42
CA LEU A 279 11.61 21.90 18.07
C LEU A 279 10.65 22.89 17.41
N ALA A 280 9.85 23.63 18.20
CA ALA A 280 8.97 24.67 17.73
C ALA A 280 9.72 25.86 17.10
N ASP A 281 10.97 26.12 17.52
CA ASP A 281 11.80 27.19 16.97
C ASP A 281 12.52 26.84 15.66
N VAL A 282 12.47 25.56 15.26
CA VAL A 282 13.26 25.01 14.13
C VAL A 282 12.37 24.76 12.90
N ILE A 283 11.06 24.76 13.06
CA ILE A 283 10.11 24.56 11.97
C ILE A 283 9.47 25.92 11.67
N PRO A 284 9.95 26.67 10.67
CA PRO A 284 9.30 27.92 10.26
C PRO A 284 7.98 27.58 9.57
N GLY A 285 6.89 28.07 10.12
CA GLY A 285 5.54 27.87 9.62
C GLY A 285 4.74 26.87 10.46
N ASP A 286 3.60 27.29 10.82
CA ASP A 286 2.62 26.66 11.68
C ASP A 286 2.21 25.27 11.12
N ILE A 287 2.97 24.21 11.47
CA ILE A 287 2.65 22.82 11.12
C ILE A 287 1.44 22.35 11.97
N THR A 288 0.98 23.16 12.90
CA THR A 288 -0.21 22.91 13.73
C THR A 288 -1.50 23.37 13.08
N SER A 289 -1.43 24.24 12.07
CA SER A 289 -2.61 24.60 11.29
C SER A 289 -2.86 23.53 10.22
N PRO A 290 -4.02 22.86 10.23
CA PRO A 290 -4.39 21.99 9.16
C PRO A 290 -4.47 22.80 7.87
N VAL A 291 -3.59 22.52 6.91
CA VAL A 291 -3.77 22.98 5.53
C VAL A 291 -5.05 22.32 5.04
N ILE A 292 -6.15 23.05 5.07
CA ILE A 292 -7.41 22.63 4.48
C ILE A 292 -7.20 22.62 2.97
N PRO A 293 -7.27 21.48 2.30
CA PRO A 293 -7.28 21.46 0.84
C PRO A 293 -8.56 22.14 0.38
N GLY A 294 -8.47 23.27 -0.33
CA GLY A 294 -9.62 23.86 -0.99
C GLY A 294 -10.00 25.29 -0.60
N ARG A 295 -9.04 26.15 -0.25
CA ARG A 295 -9.29 27.59 -0.24
C ARG A 295 -8.12 28.35 -0.79
N ILE A 296 -8.06 28.41 -2.12
CA ILE A 296 -7.39 29.53 -2.79
C ILE A 296 -8.36 30.69 -2.68
N GLU A 297 -8.33 31.41 -1.56
CA GLU A 297 -8.88 32.75 -1.50
C GLU A 297 -7.87 33.69 -2.13
N ASP A 298 -8.24 34.20 -3.28
CA ASP A 298 -7.89 35.47 -3.88
C ASP A 298 -6.76 36.26 -3.22
N ALA A 299 -5.53 35.97 -3.56
CA ALA A 299 -4.46 36.96 -3.50
C ALA A 299 -4.43 37.74 -4.84
N LYS A 300 -5.59 38.29 -5.23
CA LYS A 300 -5.65 39.39 -6.18
C LYS A 300 -5.58 40.68 -5.40
N SER A 301 -4.40 41.18 -5.15
CA SER A 301 -4.22 42.63 -4.92
C SER A 301 -2.91 43.09 -5.54
N GLY A 302 -3.08 43.79 -6.62
CA GLY A 302 -2.29 44.93 -6.99
C GLY A 302 -1.06 44.75 -7.89
N ALA A 303 -1.25 44.23 -9.11
CA ALA A 303 -0.38 44.67 -10.21
C ALA A 303 -1.27 45.15 -11.36
N GLN A 304 -1.76 46.39 -11.25
CA GLN A 304 -2.33 47.08 -12.39
C GLN A 304 -1.20 47.36 -13.42
N LEU A 305 -1.22 46.63 -14.52
CA LEU A 305 -0.56 47.02 -15.75
C LEU A 305 -1.26 48.30 -16.25
N ARG A 306 -0.58 49.43 -16.07
CA ARG A 306 -0.88 50.65 -16.85
C ARG A 306 -0.21 50.51 -18.20
N THR A 307 -1.00 50.26 -19.23
CA THR A 307 -0.68 50.66 -20.62
C THR A 307 -0.75 52.17 -20.71
N GLY A 308 0.32 52.80 -21.14
CA GLY A 308 0.37 54.21 -21.37
C GLY A 308 1.50 54.47 -22.37
N GLU A 309 1.06 54.91 -23.53
CA GLU A 309 1.88 55.30 -24.71
C GLU A 309 2.86 56.43 -24.42
N SER A 310 3.99 56.31 -25.07
CA SER A 310 4.87 57.28 -25.71
C SER A 310 4.84 58.75 -25.31
N ARG A 311 6.00 59.31 -24.94
CA ARG A 311 6.70 60.37 -25.67
C ARG A 311 8.02 60.66 -25.01
N GLY A 312 9.05 60.80 -25.86
CA GLY A 312 10.41 61.06 -25.46
C GLY A 312 10.63 62.47 -24.92
N GLU A 313 11.75 62.59 -24.26
CA GLU A 313 12.71 63.72 -24.49
C GLU A 313 13.99 63.41 -23.74
N GLU A 314 15.07 63.69 -24.40
CA GLU A 314 16.46 63.67 -23.94
C GLU A 314 16.62 64.65 -22.75
N ASP A 315 17.34 64.28 -21.72
CA ASP A 315 18.47 65.13 -21.37
C ASP A 315 19.49 64.41 -20.48
N SER A 316 20.69 64.91 -20.60
CA SER A 316 22.00 64.48 -20.24
C SER A 316 22.35 64.61 -18.76
N SER A 317 23.30 63.80 -18.39
CA SER A 317 24.43 64.08 -17.46
C SER A 317 24.16 64.02 -15.94
N ARG A 318 24.89 63.16 -15.34
CA ARG A 318 25.93 63.31 -14.31
C ARG A 318 26.05 62.16 -13.33
N ASP A 319 27.14 61.58 -13.51
CA ASP A 319 28.04 60.95 -12.54
C ASP A 319 27.75 61.28 -11.05
N SER A 320 27.55 60.21 -10.27
CA SER A 320 28.13 60.13 -8.92
C SER A 320 27.95 58.73 -8.37
N GLY A 321 29.04 58.04 -8.21
CA GLY A 321 29.16 56.79 -7.47
C GLY A 321 28.59 56.91 -6.05
N SER A 322 27.73 55.97 -5.74
CA SER A 322 27.41 55.60 -4.35
C SER A 322 27.52 54.10 -4.23
N ALA A 323 28.68 53.71 -3.72
CA ALA A 323 28.91 52.36 -3.21
C ALA A 323 27.86 52.10 -2.12
N LEU A 324 26.87 51.25 -2.46
CA LEU A 324 26.03 50.64 -1.45
C LEU A 324 26.86 49.64 -0.66
N SER A 325 27.27 50.13 0.52
CA SER A 325 27.85 49.30 1.58
C SER A 325 26.96 48.11 1.83
N ALA A 326 27.48 46.94 1.44
CA ALA A 326 26.98 45.66 1.90
C ALA A 326 26.91 45.68 3.45
N HIS A 327 25.73 45.49 4.02
CA HIS A 327 25.61 45.24 5.44
C HIS A 327 26.22 43.86 5.74
N PRO A 328 27.28 43.76 6.53
CA PRO A 328 27.84 42.50 6.99
C PRO A 328 27.03 42.09 8.23
N GLY A 329 25.97 41.33 8.06
CA GLY A 329 25.18 40.99 9.25
C GLY A 329 24.16 39.87 9.10
N MET A 330 24.05 39.11 8.00
CA MET A 330 23.07 38.04 7.87
C MET A 330 23.56 36.81 7.09
N THR A 331 24.79 36.33 7.28
CA THR A 331 25.26 35.10 6.62
C THR A 331 26.16 34.22 7.49
N GLU A 332 25.99 34.20 8.80
CA GLU A 332 26.81 33.28 9.61
C GLU A 332 26.05 32.46 10.65
N ASN A 333 24.97 31.79 10.32
CA ASN A 333 24.45 30.71 11.17
C ASN A 333 23.33 29.86 10.51
N ALA A 334 23.25 29.77 9.20
CA ALA A 334 22.46 28.73 8.58
C ALA A 334 23.16 27.38 8.81
N ALA A 335 22.60 26.52 9.64
CA ALA A 335 23.10 25.17 9.79
C ALA A 335 23.15 24.51 8.40
N PRO A 336 24.22 23.76 8.06
CA PRO A 336 24.36 23.15 6.74
C PRO A 336 23.16 22.28 6.45
N LEU A 337 22.50 22.55 5.33
CA LEU A 337 21.37 21.74 4.84
C LEU A 337 21.86 20.31 4.61
N LYS A 338 21.02 19.32 4.96
CA LYS A 338 21.34 17.92 4.69
C LYS A 338 21.30 17.61 3.21
N ASN A 339 22.09 16.60 2.83
CA ASN A 339 22.13 16.08 1.47
C ASN A 339 20.88 15.20 1.23
N ILE A 340 19.77 15.85 0.91
CA ILE A 340 18.54 15.17 0.49
C ILE A 340 18.41 15.27 -1.03
N CYS A 341 18.13 14.15 -1.68
CA CYS A 341 17.86 14.09 -3.10
C CYS A 341 16.50 13.43 -3.32
N CYS A 342 15.53 14.20 -3.77
CA CYS A 342 14.21 13.73 -4.12
C CYS A 342 14.10 13.60 -5.64
N VAL A 343 13.66 12.44 -6.11
CA VAL A 343 13.38 12.17 -7.52
C VAL A 343 11.87 12.00 -7.66
N GLY A 344 11.28 12.69 -8.62
CA GLY A 344 9.83 12.62 -8.81
C GLY A 344 9.37 13.15 -10.16
N ASP A 345 8.07 12.98 -10.40
CA ASP A 345 7.38 13.38 -11.61
C ASP A 345 5.97 13.87 -11.24
N ASP A 346 5.78 15.18 -11.22
CA ASP A 346 4.49 15.81 -10.93
C ASP A 346 3.38 15.35 -11.89
N ASP A 347 3.71 15.03 -13.16
CA ASP A 347 2.79 14.50 -14.15
C ASP A 347 2.38 13.03 -13.90
N GLN A 348 3.01 12.34 -12.96
CA GLN A 348 2.69 10.98 -12.57
C GLN A 348 2.17 10.87 -11.12
N SER A 349 1.71 11.98 -10.51
CA SER A 349 1.02 11.96 -9.21
C SER A 349 -0.42 11.47 -9.40
N ILE A 350 -0.67 10.20 -9.05
CA ILE A 350 -1.95 9.49 -9.26
C ILE A 350 -2.46 8.78 -8.01
N TYR A 351 -1.97 9.15 -6.84
CA TYR A 351 -2.35 8.55 -5.56
C TYR A 351 -2.98 9.57 -4.59
N GLY A 352 -3.61 10.64 -5.11
CA GLY A 352 -4.34 11.61 -4.31
C GLY A 352 -5.44 10.96 -3.45
N TRP A 353 -6.12 9.95 -3.99
CA TRP A 353 -7.10 9.15 -3.26
C TRP A 353 -6.51 8.34 -2.07
N ARG A 354 -5.18 8.17 -2.00
CA ARG A 354 -4.43 7.62 -0.86
C ARG A 354 -3.82 8.69 0.04
N GLY A 355 -4.17 9.96 -0.19
CA GLY A 355 -3.64 11.09 0.55
C GLY A 355 -2.27 11.56 0.08
N ALA A 356 -1.83 11.19 -1.13
CA ALA A 356 -0.66 11.79 -1.75
C ALA A 356 -0.93 13.28 -2.05
N GLU A 357 0.05 14.12 -1.77
CA GLU A 357 -0.02 15.58 -1.94
C GLU A 357 0.98 16.01 -3.00
N VAL A 358 0.51 16.30 -4.21
CA VAL A 358 1.37 16.80 -5.28
C VAL A 358 2.09 18.10 -4.89
N ASP A 359 1.49 18.89 -4.02
CA ASP A 359 2.08 20.11 -3.48
C ASP A 359 3.43 19.89 -2.79
N ASN A 360 3.70 18.69 -2.30
CA ASN A 360 5.00 18.38 -1.67
C ASN A 360 6.16 18.53 -2.67
N ILE A 361 6.00 18.10 -3.92
CA ILE A 361 7.03 18.28 -4.95
C ILE A 361 7.01 19.70 -5.50
N LEU A 362 5.84 20.35 -5.62
CA LEU A 362 5.70 21.70 -6.14
C LEU A 362 6.35 22.75 -5.21
N ARG A 363 6.39 22.49 -3.90
CA ARG A 363 6.95 23.40 -2.88
C ARG A 363 8.37 23.05 -2.43
N PHE A 364 9.06 22.15 -3.14
CA PHE A 364 10.34 21.62 -2.70
C PHE A 364 11.41 22.71 -2.49
N ASP A 365 11.50 23.69 -3.35
CA ASP A 365 12.43 24.83 -3.28
C ASP A 365 12.14 25.76 -2.10
N HIS A 366 10.86 25.95 -1.76
CA HIS A 366 10.43 26.66 -0.56
C HIS A 366 10.82 25.88 0.71
N ASP A 367 10.60 24.58 0.72
CA ASP A 367 10.85 23.70 1.87
C ASP A 367 12.34 23.45 2.11
N PHE A 368 13.13 23.46 1.06
CA PHE A 368 14.59 23.29 1.06
C PHE A 368 15.27 24.46 0.33
N PRO A 369 15.40 25.63 1.01
CA PRO A 369 15.99 26.81 0.39
C PRO A 369 17.38 26.53 -0.16
N GLY A 370 17.64 26.98 -1.40
CA GLY A 370 18.90 26.69 -2.10
C GLY A 370 18.95 25.31 -2.77
N ALA A 371 17.83 24.63 -2.86
CA ALA A 371 17.74 23.37 -3.59
C ALA A 371 18.10 23.53 -5.07
N LYS A 372 18.89 22.57 -5.57
CA LYS A 372 19.17 22.49 -7.02
C LYS A 372 18.09 21.66 -7.71
N VAL A 373 17.42 22.25 -8.68
CA VAL A 373 16.41 21.57 -9.51
C VAL A 373 17.04 21.11 -10.83
N ILE A 374 17.06 19.80 -11.08
CA ILE A 374 17.60 19.20 -12.31
C ILE A 374 16.46 18.54 -13.05
N ARG A 375 16.28 18.86 -14.34
CA ARG A 375 15.21 18.30 -15.18
C ARG A 375 15.75 17.20 -16.08
N LEU A 376 15.12 16.01 -16.02
CA LEU A 376 15.40 14.90 -16.92
C LEU A 376 14.26 14.86 -17.96
N GLU A 377 14.53 15.32 -19.16
CA GLU A 377 13.54 15.45 -20.23
C GLU A 377 13.73 14.44 -21.37
N ARG A 378 14.90 13.81 -21.48
CA ARG A 378 15.17 12.81 -22.51
C ARG A 378 14.56 11.46 -22.11
N ASN A 379 13.56 11.06 -22.89
CA ASN A 379 12.87 9.77 -22.73
C ASN A 379 13.59 8.68 -23.54
N TYR A 380 13.70 7.48 -22.96
CA TYR A 380 14.34 6.30 -23.56
C TYR A 380 13.39 5.09 -23.63
N ARG A 381 12.10 5.32 -23.38
CA ARG A 381 11.12 4.24 -23.31
C ARG A 381 10.23 4.21 -24.54
N SER A 382 9.58 5.31 -24.84
CA SER A 382 8.47 5.39 -25.78
C SER A 382 8.89 6.03 -27.10
N THR A 383 8.29 5.59 -28.19
CA THR A 383 8.45 6.19 -29.52
C THR A 383 7.90 7.63 -29.59
N GLY A 384 8.27 8.37 -30.63
CA GLY A 384 7.95 9.78 -30.80
C GLY A 384 6.45 10.08 -30.78
N HIS A 385 5.63 9.30 -31.49
CA HIS A 385 4.18 9.49 -31.54
C HIS A 385 3.49 9.29 -30.18
N ILE A 386 3.90 8.25 -29.41
CA ILE A 386 3.35 8.00 -28.07
C ILE A 386 3.70 9.15 -27.14
N LEU A 387 4.96 9.60 -27.18
CA LEU A 387 5.44 10.66 -26.32
C LEU A 387 4.77 12.01 -26.64
N ALA A 388 4.56 12.31 -27.91
CA ALA A 388 3.85 13.50 -28.33
C ALA A 388 2.39 13.50 -27.90
N ALA A 389 1.69 12.36 -28.06
CA ALA A 389 0.32 12.20 -27.60
C ALA A 389 0.21 12.38 -26.08
N ALA A 390 1.07 11.73 -25.31
CA ALA A 390 1.08 11.83 -23.84
C ALA A 390 1.44 13.25 -23.35
N SER A 391 2.40 13.92 -24.01
CA SER A 391 2.82 15.28 -23.66
C SER A 391 1.76 16.32 -23.98
N HIS A 392 1.05 16.17 -25.10
CA HIS A 392 -0.05 17.05 -25.47
C HIS A 392 -1.23 16.93 -24.50
N LEU A 393 -1.61 15.70 -24.17
CA LEU A 393 -2.67 15.41 -23.20
C LEU A 393 -2.39 16.07 -21.84
N ILE A 394 -1.20 15.84 -21.27
CA ILE A 394 -0.88 16.33 -19.93
C ILE A 394 -0.69 17.86 -19.89
N ALA A 395 -0.43 18.50 -21.03
CA ALA A 395 -0.28 19.95 -21.10
C ALA A 395 -1.58 20.72 -20.75
N HIS A 396 -2.74 20.05 -20.76
CA HIS A 396 -4.02 20.62 -20.34
C HIS A 396 -4.18 20.75 -18.82
N ASN A 397 -3.25 20.23 -18.03
CA ASN A 397 -3.20 20.47 -16.58
C ASN A 397 -2.48 21.79 -16.29
N GLU A 398 -3.03 22.60 -15.36
CA GLU A 398 -2.47 23.91 -15.04
C GLU A 398 -1.38 23.88 -13.96
N GLY A 399 -1.55 23.05 -12.92
CA GLY A 399 -0.63 22.96 -11.78
C GLY A 399 0.58 22.07 -12.08
N ARG A 400 1.52 22.49 -12.95
CA ARG A 400 2.69 21.70 -13.37
C ARG A 400 3.99 22.48 -13.18
N LEU A 401 5.10 21.76 -12.86
CA LEU A 401 6.45 22.35 -12.80
C LEU A 401 7.04 22.62 -14.19
N GLY A 402 6.37 22.19 -15.24
CA GLY A 402 6.74 22.43 -16.62
C GLY A 402 8.02 21.69 -17.02
N LYS A 403 7.84 20.59 -17.77
CA LYS A 403 8.91 19.86 -18.44
C LYS A 403 8.40 19.42 -19.82
N THR A 404 9.30 19.31 -20.79
CA THR A 404 8.98 18.85 -22.12
C THR A 404 9.76 17.58 -22.41
N LEU A 405 9.05 16.46 -22.48
CA LEU A 405 9.67 15.19 -22.81
C LEU A 405 10.06 15.17 -24.28
N ARG A 406 11.29 14.73 -24.57
CA ARG A 406 11.83 14.54 -25.92
C ARG A 406 12.44 13.17 -26.07
N THR A 407 12.35 12.58 -27.22
CA THR A 407 13.06 11.36 -27.59
C THR A 407 13.95 11.63 -28.81
N GLU A 408 15.05 10.91 -28.89
CA GLU A 408 15.92 10.88 -30.07
C GLU A 408 15.71 9.56 -30.85
N ASP A 409 14.77 8.71 -30.40
CA ASP A 409 14.39 7.50 -31.10
C ASP A 409 13.42 7.78 -32.23
N VAL A 410 13.14 6.73 -33.03
CA VAL A 410 12.22 6.80 -34.18
C VAL A 410 10.80 7.19 -33.72
N ASP A 411 10.05 7.85 -34.61
CA ASP A 411 8.68 8.25 -34.34
C ASP A 411 7.76 7.06 -34.00
N GLY A 412 8.03 5.88 -34.57
CA GLY A 412 7.28 4.65 -34.35
C GLY A 412 5.91 4.62 -35.01
N GLU A 413 5.03 3.73 -34.54
CA GLU A 413 3.64 3.69 -35.00
C GLU A 413 2.83 4.78 -34.28
N LYS A 414 1.83 5.36 -34.99
CA LYS A 414 0.89 6.31 -34.37
C LYS A 414 0.07 5.63 -33.28
N VAL A 415 -0.39 6.41 -32.31
CA VAL A 415 -1.38 5.94 -31.35
C VAL A 415 -2.68 5.65 -32.08
N THR A 416 -3.23 4.46 -31.96
CA THR A 416 -4.50 4.11 -32.60
C THR A 416 -5.67 4.31 -31.65
N VAL A 417 -6.78 4.85 -32.17
CA VAL A 417 -8.06 4.99 -31.45
C VAL A 417 -9.12 4.20 -32.21
N THR A 418 -9.70 3.21 -31.55
CA THR A 418 -10.70 2.31 -32.15
C THR A 418 -12.01 2.42 -31.40
N GLY A 419 -13.10 2.72 -32.13
CA GLY A 419 -14.45 2.70 -31.62
C GLY A 419 -15.10 1.33 -31.81
N SER A 420 -15.73 0.78 -30.78
CA SER A 420 -16.47 -0.47 -30.78
C SER A 420 -17.95 -0.20 -30.47
N TRP A 421 -18.84 -1.10 -30.92
CA TRP A 421 -20.26 -0.98 -30.62
C TRP A 421 -20.56 -1.16 -29.14
N ASP A 422 -19.94 -2.17 -28.54
CA ASP A 422 -20.10 -2.46 -27.13
C ASP A 422 -18.82 -3.03 -26.52
N SER A 423 -18.85 -3.29 -25.22
CA SER A 423 -17.72 -3.83 -24.46
C SER A 423 -17.35 -5.27 -24.87
N GLU A 424 -18.29 -6.06 -25.37
CA GLU A 424 -18.01 -7.42 -25.85
C GLU A 424 -17.24 -7.36 -27.18
N GLU A 425 -17.62 -6.45 -28.09
CA GLU A 425 -16.89 -6.20 -29.33
C GLU A 425 -15.48 -5.60 -29.04
N GLU A 426 -15.35 -4.70 -28.07
CA GLU A 426 -14.07 -4.16 -27.62
C GLU A 426 -13.14 -5.29 -27.14
N ALA A 427 -13.64 -6.19 -26.27
CA ALA A 427 -12.85 -7.32 -25.77
C ALA A 427 -12.52 -8.34 -26.87
N ARG A 428 -13.42 -8.51 -27.86
CA ARG A 428 -13.18 -9.34 -29.02
C ARG A 428 -12.08 -8.77 -29.92
N ALA A 429 -12.13 -7.48 -30.26
CA ALA A 429 -11.14 -6.83 -31.11
C ALA A 429 -9.74 -6.89 -30.47
N ILE A 430 -9.65 -6.66 -29.17
CA ILE A 430 -8.40 -6.78 -28.43
C ILE A 430 -7.92 -8.25 -28.42
N GLY A 431 -8.81 -9.22 -28.20
CA GLY A 431 -8.47 -10.64 -28.23
C GLY A 431 -7.91 -11.08 -29.59
N GLU A 432 -8.51 -10.65 -30.69
CA GLU A 432 -8.04 -10.94 -32.05
C GLU A 432 -6.66 -10.35 -32.32
N GLU A 433 -6.38 -9.14 -31.82
CA GLU A 433 -5.06 -8.53 -31.93
C GLU A 433 -4.02 -9.27 -31.10
N LEU A 434 -4.36 -9.71 -29.88
CA LEU A 434 -3.46 -10.51 -29.05
C LEU A 434 -3.09 -11.83 -29.72
N GLU A 435 -4.05 -12.51 -30.32
CA GLU A 435 -3.78 -13.71 -31.14
C GLU A 435 -2.87 -13.39 -32.34
N ALA A 436 -3.05 -12.21 -32.97
CA ALA A 436 -2.20 -11.80 -34.08
C ALA A 436 -0.76 -11.52 -33.62
N LEU A 437 -0.57 -10.87 -32.46
CA LEU A 437 0.75 -10.65 -31.85
C LEU A 437 1.42 -11.99 -31.49
N GLN A 438 0.67 -12.91 -30.88
CA GLN A 438 1.17 -14.24 -30.54
C GLN A 438 1.60 -15.03 -31.80
N ARG A 439 0.80 -14.97 -32.86
CA ARG A 439 1.14 -15.61 -34.15
C ARG A 439 2.36 -14.97 -34.81
N ALA A 440 2.58 -13.68 -34.59
CA ALA A 440 3.76 -12.97 -35.03
C ALA A 440 5.03 -13.30 -34.18
N GLY A 441 4.88 -14.09 -33.11
CA GLY A 441 5.99 -14.47 -32.22
C GLY A 441 6.36 -13.40 -31.22
N GLU A 442 5.49 -12.42 -30.96
CA GLU A 442 5.74 -11.43 -29.91
C GLU A 442 5.48 -12.07 -28.53
N ASN A 443 6.36 -11.79 -27.57
CA ASN A 443 6.24 -12.30 -26.21
C ASN A 443 5.09 -11.64 -25.47
N LEU A 444 4.10 -12.42 -25.03
CA LEU A 444 2.91 -11.95 -24.34
C LEU A 444 3.22 -11.27 -22.99
N ASN A 445 4.35 -11.54 -22.37
CA ASN A 445 4.80 -10.84 -21.16
C ASN A 445 5.07 -9.34 -21.41
N ASN A 446 5.29 -8.95 -22.68
CA ASN A 446 5.48 -7.56 -23.09
C ASN A 446 4.18 -6.88 -23.52
N VAL A 447 3.04 -7.49 -23.24
CA VAL A 447 1.72 -6.96 -23.60
C VAL A 447 0.91 -6.70 -22.34
N ALA A 448 0.28 -5.53 -22.28
CA ALA A 448 -0.60 -5.18 -21.18
C ALA A 448 -1.93 -4.59 -21.65
N ILE A 449 -2.99 -4.92 -20.91
CA ILE A 449 -4.30 -4.26 -21.01
C ILE A 449 -4.51 -3.48 -19.72
N LEU A 450 -4.68 -2.17 -19.86
CA LEU A 450 -4.76 -1.24 -18.74
C LEU A 450 -6.17 -0.66 -18.65
N VAL A 451 -6.93 -1.10 -17.67
CA VAL A 451 -8.30 -0.66 -17.43
C VAL A 451 -8.36 0.44 -16.35
N ARG A 452 -9.39 1.28 -16.37
CA ARG A 452 -9.59 2.29 -15.34
C ARG A 452 -10.06 1.67 -14.01
N ALA A 453 -10.91 0.67 -14.05
CA ALA A 453 -11.48 0.02 -12.87
C ALA A 453 -11.50 -1.50 -13.03
N SER A 454 -11.33 -2.23 -11.93
CA SER A 454 -11.20 -3.69 -11.92
C SER A 454 -12.43 -4.44 -12.45
N PHE A 455 -13.63 -3.87 -12.36
CA PHE A 455 -14.82 -4.51 -12.91
C PHE A 455 -14.78 -4.67 -14.43
N GLN A 456 -14.00 -3.83 -15.14
CA GLN A 456 -13.82 -3.94 -16.59
C GLN A 456 -13.03 -5.20 -17.01
N MET A 457 -12.25 -5.78 -16.08
CA MET A 457 -11.36 -6.91 -16.38
C MET A 457 -12.15 -8.17 -16.77
N ARG A 458 -13.33 -8.35 -16.20
CA ARG A 458 -14.11 -9.58 -16.34
C ARG A 458 -14.42 -9.92 -17.81
N GLU A 459 -14.77 -8.94 -18.63
CA GLU A 459 -15.09 -9.17 -20.05
C GLU A 459 -13.86 -9.66 -20.83
N PHE A 460 -12.68 -9.16 -20.50
CA PHE A 460 -11.42 -9.63 -21.05
C PHE A 460 -11.06 -11.03 -20.55
N GLU A 461 -11.25 -11.31 -19.26
CA GLU A 461 -11.00 -12.64 -18.67
C GLU A 461 -11.90 -13.69 -19.32
N ASP A 462 -13.21 -13.43 -19.45
CA ASP A 462 -14.17 -14.33 -20.10
C ASP A 462 -13.77 -14.57 -21.57
N ARG A 463 -13.30 -13.52 -22.26
CA ARG A 463 -12.82 -13.64 -23.65
C ARG A 463 -11.55 -14.46 -23.77
N PHE A 464 -10.57 -14.24 -22.89
CA PHE A 464 -9.28 -14.96 -22.92
C PHE A 464 -9.43 -16.43 -22.58
N VAL A 465 -10.29 -16.76 -21.62
CA VAL A 465 -10.66 -18.15 -21.33
C VAL A 465 -11.27 -18.82 -22.58
N THR A 466 -12.14 -18.11 -23.33
CA THR A 466 -12.75 -18.62 -24.56
C THR A 466 -11.73 -18.84 -25.67
N LEU A 467 -10.73 -17.96 -25.79
CA LEU A 467 -9.66 -18.05 -26.80
C LEU A 467 -8.53 -19.00 -26.39
N GLY A 468 -8.43 -19.36 -25.10
CA GLY A 468 -7.30 -20.10 -24.57
C GLY A 468 -6.02 -19.26 -24.50
N LEU A 469 -6.13 -17.94 -24.45
CA LEU A 469 -5.01 -17.03 -24.31
C LEU A 469 -4.55 -16.99 -22.83
N PRO A 470 -3.25 -17.23 -22.58
CA PRO A 470 -2.73 -17.10 -21.22
C PRO A 470 -2.71 -15.63 -20.77
N TYR A 471 -3.28 -15.39 -19.60
CA TYR A 471 -3.30 -14.05 -18.99
C TYR A 471 -3.06 -14.13 -17.48
N ARG A 472 -2.67 -13.00 -16.91
CA ARG A 472 -2.54 -12.82 -15.47
C ARG A 472 -3.18 -11.50 -15.05
N VAL A 473 -3.97 -11.53 -13.98
CA VAL A 473 -4.55 -10.33 -13.39
C VAL A 473 -3.60 -9.77 -12.35
N ILE A 474 -3.15 -8.54 -12.56
CA ILE A 474 -2.31 -7.83 -11.61
C ILE A 474 -3.19 -6.84 -10.84
N GLY A 475 -3.29 -7.01 -9.50
CA GLY A 475 -4.16 -6.18 -8.65
C GLY A 475 -5.61 -6.69 -8.55
N GLY A 476 -5.88 -7.95 -8.94
CA GLY A 476 -7.09 -8.69 -8.58
C GLY A 476 -7.07 -9.12 -7.11
N PRO A 477 -8.04 -9.94 -6.63
CA PRO A 477 -7.98 -10.48 -5.28
C PRO A 477 -6.63 -11.17 -5.10
N ARG A 478 -5.82 -10.55 -4.27
CA ARG A 478 -4.42 -10.90 -4.10
C ARG A 478 -4.35 -12.27 -3.48
N PHE A 479 -3.29 -12.99 -3.80
CA PHE A 479 -3.04 -14.30 -3.23
C PHE A 479 -3.24 -14.30 -1.70
N TYR A 480 -2.65 -13.32 -1.01
CA TYR A 480 -2.74 -13.20 0.46
C TYR A 480 -4.08 -12.66 0.98
N GLU A 481 -4.96 -12.15 0.13
CA GLU A 481 -6.31 -11.68 0.47
C GLU A 481 -7.35 -12.79 0.35
N ARG A 482 -7.02 -13.93 -0.28
CA ARG A 482 -7.93 -15.06 -0.41
C ARG A 482 -8.29 -15.61 0.96
N ALA A 483 -9.56 -15.97 1.15
CA ALA A 483 -10.09 -16.38 2.45
C ALA A 483 -9.29 -17.53 3.08
N GLU A 484 -8.94 -18.54 2.27
CA GLU A 484 -8.16 -19.69 2.70
C GLU A 484 -6.75 -19.33 3.14
N ILE A 485 -6.12 -18.38 2.49
CA ILE A 485 -4.79 -17.89 2.83
C ILE A 485 -4.82 -17.04 4.10
N ARG A 486 -5.83 -16.18 4.23
CA ARG A 486 -6.00 -15.35 5.44
C ARG A 486 -6.27 -16.18 6.67
N ASP A 487 -7.02 -17.28 6.55
CA ASP A 487 -7.24 -18.21 7.65
C ASP A 487 -5.93 -18.92 8.03
N ALA A 488 -5.15 -19.40 7.05
CA ALA A 488 -3.84 -20.02 7.27
C ALA A 488 -2.86 -19.04 7.95
N LEU A 489 -2.77 -17.81 7.44
CA LEU A 489 -1.95 -16.75 8.05
C LEU A 489 -2.40 -16.44 9.49
N ALA A 490 -3.70 -16.46 9.77
CA ALA A 490 -4.22 -16.20 11.11
C ALA A 490 -3.78 -17.29 12.11
N TYR A 491 -3.70 -18.56 11.69
CA TYR A 491 -3.08 -19.63 12.51
C TYR A 491 -1.62 -19.30 12.83
N LEU A 492 -0.83 -18.98 11.82
CA LEU A 492 0.60 -18.68 11.96
C LEU A 492 0.84 -17.41 12.80
N ARG A 493 0.03 -16.38 12.62
CA ARG A 493 0.06 -15.15 13.42
C ARG A 493 -0.24 -15.43 14.90
N THR A 494 -1.26 -16.24 15.19
CA THR A 494 -1.62 -16.62 16.55
C THR A 494 -0.51 -17.44 17.23
N ILE A 495 0.23 -18.27 16.48
CA ILE A 495 1.41 -19.00 16.99
C ILE A 495 2.55 -18.02 17.29
N ASN A 496 2.82 -17.10 16.37
CA ASN A 496 3.91 -16.13 16.52
C ASN A 496 3.62 -15.10 17.62
N SER A 497 2.37 -14.63 17.73
CA SER A 497 1.93 -13.66 18.74
C SER A 497 0.63 -14.11 19.41
N PRO A 498 0.69 -14.63 20.66
CA PRO A 498 -0.51 -14.99 21.40
C PRO A 498 -1.44 -13.82 21.72
N ALA A 499 -0.94 -12.59 21.60
CA ALA A 499 -1.70 -11.38 21.85
C ALA A 499 -2.48 -10.90 20.60
N ASP A 500 -2.41 -11.62 19.49
CA ASP A 500 -3.13 -11.28 18.26
C ASP A 500 -4.58 -11.78 18.33
N ASP A 501 -5.42 -10.97 18.99
CA ASP A 501 -6.84 -11.27 19.22
C ASP A 501 -7.60 -11.47 17.91
N LEU A 502 -7.28 -10.68 16.88
CA LEU A 502 -8.01 -10.71 15.62
C LEU A 502 -7.68 -11.97 14.81
N ALA A 503 -6.42 -12.39 14.83
CA ALA A 503 -6.01 -13.64 14.22
C ALA A 503 -6.68 -14.83 14.95
N PHE A 504 -6.66 -14.85 16.28
CA PHE A 504 -7.30 -15.91 17.03
C PHE A 504 -8.82 -15.95 16.84
N GLU A 505 -9.51 -14.80 16.87
CA GLU A 505 -10.95 -14.71 16.62
C GLU A 505 -11.32 -15.27 15.26
N ARG A 506 -10.50 -14.98 14.23
CA ARG A 506 -10.74 -15.45 12.87
C ARG A 506 -10.78 -16.98 12.80
N ILE A 507 -9.88 -17.67 13.49
CA ILE A 507 -9.68 -19.11 13.36
C ILE A 507 -10.29 -19.94 14.47
N VAL A 508 -10.80 -19.36 15.53
CA VAL A 508 -11.31 -20.09 16.71
C VAL A 508 -12.37 -21.12 16.34
N ASN A 509 -13.18 -20.85 15.33
CA ASN A 509 -14.24 -21.74 14.82
C ASN A 509 -14.07 -22.10 13.32
N VAL A 510 -12.89 -21.98 12.77
CA VAL A 510 -12.53 -22.39 11.42
C VAL A 510 -11.35 -23.37 11.51
N PRO A 511 -11.54 -24.65 11.15
CA PRO A 511 -12.80 -25.37 10.83
C PRO A 511 -13.86 -25.31 11.94
N LYS A 512 -15.10 -25.64 11.62
CA LYS A 512 -16.23 -25.60 12.58
C LYS A 512 -15.99 -26.52 13.77
N ARG A 513 -15.78 -25.93 14.96
CA ARG A 513 -15.53 -26.63 16.23
C ARG A 513 -16.72 -26.57 17.19
N GLY A 514 -17.84 -25.95 16.74
CA GLY A 514 -19.01 -25.71 17.60
C GLY A 514 -18.83 -24.56 18.59
N LEU A 515 -17.84 -23.70 18.35
CA LEU A 515 -17.56 -22.48 19.09
C LEU A 515 -18.27 -21.31 18.36
N GLY A 516 -19.57 -21.15 18.60
CA GLY A 516 -20.37 -20.11 17.96
C GLY A 516 -20.17 -18.73 18.58
N ASP A 517 -20.85 -17.72 18.00
CA ASP A 517 -20.75 -16.30 18.36
C ASP A 517 -20.92 -16.02 19.86
N ALA A 518 -21.81 -16.75 20.54
CA ALA A 518 -22.00 -16.62 21.99
C ALA A 518 -20.74 -17.00 22.79
N THR A 519 -19.98 -18.00 22.32
CA THR A 519 -18.71 -18.37 22.94
C THR A 519 -17.66 -17.29 22.72
N VAL A 520 -17.54 -16.81 21.48
CA VAL A 520 -16.61 -15.75 21.11
C VAL A 520 -16.92 -14.47 21.89
N GLN A 521 -18.21 -14.10 22.01
CA GLN A 521 -18.64 -12.95 22.80
C GLN A 521 -18.25 -13.07 24.28
N LEU A 522 -18.42 -14.26 24.87
CA LEU A 522 -18.01 -14.53 26.26
C LEU A 522 -16.50 -14.34 26.44
N LEU A 523 -15.69 -14.83 25.50
CA LEU A 523 -14.25 -14.62 25.52
C LEU A 523 -13.88 -13.14 25.44
N HIS A 524 -14.55 -12.37 24.56
CA HIS A 524 -14.34 -10.93 24.47
C HIS A 524 -14.72 -10.19 25.76
N ASP A 525 -15.83 -10.58 26.39
CA ASP A 525 -16.26 -9.96 27.64
C ASP A 525 -15.25 -10.23 28.76
N HIS A 526 -14.72 -11.45 28.83
CA HIS A 526 -13.68 -11.79 29.78
C HIS A 526 -12.37 -11.04 29.48
N ALA A 527 -11.92 -11.02 28.22
CA ALA A 527 -10.71 -10.34 27.78
C ALA A 527 -10.76 -8.83 28.09
N ARG A 528 -11.90 -8.17 27.83
CA ARG A 528 -12.12 -6.75 28.13
C ARG A 528 -12.10 -6.44 29.62
N LYS A 529 -12.84 -7.22 30.42
CA LYS A 529 -12.88 -7.02 31.87
C LYS A 529 -11.52 -7.16 32.52
N ARG A 530 -10.71 -8.10 32.03
CA ARG A 530 -9.39 -8.42 32.60
C ARG A 530 -8.23 -7.70 31.90
N ARG A 531 -8.48 -7.03 30.78
CA ARG A 531 -7.45 -6.40 29.93
C ARG A 531 -6.35 -7.39 29.51
N ILE A 532 -6.74 -8.58 29.12
CA ILE A 532 -5.86 -9.66 28.64
C ILE A 532 -6.20 -9.99 27.17
N PRO A 533 -5.25 -10.57 26.42
CA PRO A 533 -5.51 -11.07 25.07
C PRO A 533 -6.58 -12.16 25.04
N LEU A 534 -7.27 -12.28 23.91
CA LEU A 534 -8.39 -13.21 23.71
C LEU A 534 -7.96 -14.67 23.87
N PHE A 535 -6.75 -15.02 23.47
CA PHE A 535 -6.18 -16.36 23.67
C PHE A 535 -5.98 -16.68 25.15
N GLU A 536 -5.49 -15.74 25.94
CA GLU A 536 -5.35 -15.90 27.39
C GLU A 536 -6.72 -15.96 28.09
N ALA A 537 -7.68 -15.20 27.58
CA ALA A 537 -9.07 -15.32 28.02
C ALA A 537 -9.64 -16.72 27.74
N ALA A 538 -9.37 -17.28 26.55
CA ALA A 538 -9.76 -18.65 26.23
C ALA A 538 -9.13 -19.66 27.17
N ARG A 539 -7.84 -19.52 27.48
CA ARG A 539 -7.13 -20.38 28.45
C ARG A 539 -7.75 -20.29 29.84
N ALA A 540 -8.10 -19.10 30.31
CA ALA A 540 -8.73 -18.91 31.61
C ALA A 540 -10.13 -19.55 31.68
N VAL A 541 -10.96 -19.30 30.65
CA VAL A 541 -12.36 -19.76 30.60
C VAL A 541 -12.47 -21.29 30.47
N VAL A 542 -11.54 -21.96 29.79
CA VAL A 542 -11.48 -23.41 29.65
C VAL A 542 -11.40 -24.14 31.01
N GLU A 543 -10.79 -23.50 31.99
CA GLU A 543 -10.64 -24.03 33.36
C GLU A 543 -11.88 -23.84 34.25
N THR A 544 -12.96 -23.25 33.67
CA THR A 544 -14.18 -22.92 34.42
C THR A 544 -15.41 -23.61 33.82
N ASP A 545 -16.54 -23.51 34.48
CA ASP A 545 -17.83 -24.06 34.03
C ASP A 545 -18.68 -23.05 33.21
N GLU A 546 -18.08 -21.95 32.78
CA GLU A 546 -18.77 -20.90 32.02
C GLU A 546 -19.29 -21.39 30.66
N LEU A 547 -18.53 -22.24 30.00
CA LEU A 547 -18.91 -22.86 28.74
C LEU A 547 -19.67 -24.18 28.95
N LYS A 548 -20.49 -24.53 27.98
CA LYS A 548 -21.08 -25.86 27.91
C LYS A 548 -19.98 -26.91 27.71
N PRO A 549 -20.09 -28.12 28.28
CA PRO A 549 -19.02 -29.13 28.28
C PRO A 549 -18.44 -29.41 26.89
N LYS A 550 -19.27 -29.49 25.85
CA LYS A 550 -18.79 -29.72 24.46
C LYS A 550 -17.96 -28.54 23.93
N ALA A 551 -18.43 -27.31 24.11
CA ALA A 551 -17.70 -26.11 23.64
C ALA A 551 -16.41 -25.94 24.46
N ARG A 552 -16.46 -26.21 25.78
CA ARG A 552 -15.26 -26.16 26.62
C ARG A 552 -14.22 -27.19 26.19
N GLY A 553 -14.63 -28.44 25.89
CA GLY A 553 -13.74 -29.47 25.36
C GLY A 553 -13.07 -29.03 24.05
N SER A 554 -13.86 -28.59 23.06
CA SER A 554 -13.31 -28.13 21.80
C SER A 554 -12.35 -26.92 21.94
N LEU A 555 -12.67 -25.98 22.84
CA LEU A 555 -11.79 -24.83 23.09
C LEU A 555 -10.50 -25.24 23.82
N ARG A 556 -10.60 -26.21 24.74
CA ARG A 556 -9.43 -26.77 25.41
C ARG A 556 -8.48 -27.43 24.44
N ASP A 557 -9.02 -28.28 23.55
CA ASP A 557 -8.23 -28.97 22.54
C ASP A 557 -7.49 -27.98 21.63
N LEU A 558 -8.18 -26.91 21.23
CA LEU A 558 -7.58 -25.86 20.41
C LEU A 558 -6.45 -25.12 21.16
N VAL A 559 -6.65 -24.75 22.43
CA VAL A 559 -5.62 -24.07 23.24
C VAL A 559 -4.40 -24.98 23.39
N MET A 560 -4.60 -26.28 23.68
CA MET A 560 -3.51 -27.26 23.81
C MET A 560 -2.75 -27.45 22.48
N GLN A 561 -3.45 -27.45 21.34
CA GLN A 561 -2.80 -27.50 20.02
C GLN A 561 -1.90 -26.30 19.81
N PHE A 562 -2.37 -25.07 20.08
CA PHE A 562 -1.54 -23.87 19.95
C PHE A 562 -0.31 -23.89 20.87
N ASP A 563 -0.45 -24.35 22.09
CA ASP A 563 0.69 -24.46 23.01
C ASP A 563 1.74 -25.44 22.49
N ARG A 564 1.31 -26.56 21.88
CA ARG A 564 2.19 -27.54 21.25
C ARG A 564 2.90 -26.94 20.02
N TRP A 565 2.16 -26.28 19.11
CA TRP A 565 2.75 -25.67 17.91
C TRP A 565 3.74 -24.56 18.26
N ARG A 566 3.49 -23.79 19.32
CA ARG A 566 4.46 -22.79 19.81
C ARG A 566 5.75 -23.42 20.32
N ALA A 567 5.65 -24.56 21.03
CA ALA A 567 6.82 -25.30 21.47
C ALA A 567 7.61 -25.87 20.26
N GLN A 568 6.92 -26.32 19.21
CA GLN A 568 7.56 -26.82 17.99
C GLN A 568 8.27 -25.72 17.18
N ARG A 569 7.83 -24.46 17.27
CA ARG A 569 8.45 -23.32 16.55
C ARG A 569 9.95 -23.20 16.78
N GLU A 570 10.43 -23.60 17.94
CA GLU A 570 11.86 -23.51 18.31
C GLU A 570 12.73 -24.64 17.70
N VAL A 571 12.12 -25.74 17.24
CA VAL A 571 12.84 -26.95 16.80
C VAL A 571 12.51 -27.38 15.39
N THR A 572 11.47 -26.82 14.77
CA THR A 572 10.98 -27.22 13.45
C THR A 572 11.10 -26.02 12.51
N SER A 573 11.38 -26.25 11.20
CA SER A 573 11.38 -25.17 10.21
C SER A 573 9.99 -24.52 10.13
N HIS A 574 9.94 -23.24 9.81
CA HIS A 574 8.67 -22.51 9.73
C HIS A 574 7.75 -23.02 8.62
N THR A 575 8.30 -23.59 7.54
CA THR A 575 7.54 -24.24 6.46
C THR A 575 6.92 -25.54 6.92
N GLU A 576 7.70 -26.43 7.53
CA GLU A 576 7.20 -27.69 8.12
C GLU A 576 6.19 -27.43 9.23
N LEU A 577 6.43 -26.41 10.09
CA LEU A 577 5.47 -26.00 11.10
C LEU A 577 4.13 -25.57 10.49
N ALA A 578 4.16 -24.84 9.37
CA ALA A 578 2.95 -24.42 8.67
C ALA A 578 2.15 -25.62 8.15
N GLU A 579 2.82 -26.61 7.54
CA GLU A 579 2.18 -27.86 7.10
C GLU A 579 1.53 -28.61 8.27
N ILE A 580 2.28 -28.80 9.35
CA ILE A 580 1.77 -29.46 10.59
C ILE A 580 0.52 -28.75 11.11
N VAL A 581 0.57 -27.42 11.18
CA VAL A 581 -0.54 -26.61 11.71
C VAL A 581 -1.79 -26.72 10.84
N LEU A 582 -1.65 -26.64 9.53
CA LEU A 582 -2.77 -26.72 8.58
C LEU A 582 -3.42 -28.12 8.61
N ASP A 583 -2.61 -29.18 8.75
CA ASP A 583 -3.12 -30.55 8.82
C ASP A 583 -3.74 -30.87 10.18
N GLU A 584 -3.04 -30.61 11.28
CA GLU A 584 -3.50 -30.95 12.63
C GLU A 584 -4.68 -30.12 13.09
N SER A 585 -4.82 -28.87 12.60
CA SER A 585 -6.02 -28.04 12.82
C SER A 585 -7.26 -28.59 12.14
N GLY A 586 -7.10 -29.52 11.18
CA GLY A 586 -8.15 -30.02 10.30
C GLY A 586 -8.53 -29.06 9.17
N TYR A 587 -7.70 -28.02 8.92
CA TYR A 587 -7.99 -27.00 7.93
C TYR A 587 -7.84 -27.55 6.51
N THR A 588 -6.77 -28.28 6.23
CA THR A 588 -6.55 -28.99 4.96
C THR A 588 -7.66 -30.03 4.73
N GLU A 589 -8.03 -30.81 5.75
CA GLU A 589 -9.10 -31.81 5.67
C GLU A 589 -10.47 -31.19 5.36
N MET A 590 -10.74 -30.01 5.88
CA MET A 590 -11.99 -29.24 5.60
C MET A 590 -12.14 -28.98 4.11
N TRP A 591 -11.08 -28.49 3.45
CA TRP A 591 -11.11 -28.24 2.00
C TRP A 591 -11.08 -29.51 1.16
N GLN A 592 -10.43 -30.58 1.60
CA GLN A 592 -10.47 -31.89 0.95
C GLN A 592 -11.89 -32.50 0.94
N LYS A 593 -12.69 -32.21 1.97
CA LYS A 593 -14.08 -32.66 2.06
C LYS A 593 -15.07 -31.76 1.36
N ASP A 594 -14.69 -30.54 1.02
CA ASP A 594 -15.52 -29.60 0.28
C ASP A 594 -15.65 -30.06 -1.18
N ARG A 595 -16.87 -30.12 -1.68
CA ARG A 595 -17.20 -30.55 -3.06
C ARG A 595 -17.42 -29.38 -4.01
N SER A 596 -17.19 -28.16 -3.57
CA SER A 596 -17.26 -26.98 -4.43
C SER A 596 -16.21 -27.03 -5.52
N ALA A 597 -16.49 -26.42 -6.66
CA ALA A 597 -15.56 -26.35 -7.78
C ALA A 597 -14.24 -25.65 -7.40
N ASP A 598 -14.28 -24.74 -6.40
CA ASP A 598 -13.15 -23.94 -5.97
C ASP A 598 -12.23 -24.64 -4.95
N ALA A 599 -12.70 -25.75 -4.35
CA ALA A 599 -11.97 -26.41 -3.24
C ALA A 599 -10.57 -26.89 -3.65
N ALA A 600 -10.42 -27.45 -4.85
CA ALA A 600 -9.14 -27.91 -5.37
C ALA A 600 -8.16 -26.72 -5.52
N GLY A 601 -8.62 -25.63 -6.10
CA GLY A 601 -7.82 -24.41 -6.24
C GLY A 601 -7.41 -23.80 -4.90
N ARG A 602 -8.24 -23.90 -3.86
CA ARG A 602 -7.92 -23.44 -2.50
C ARG A 602 -6.83 -24.30 -1.85
N LEU A 603 -6.84 -25.61 -2.07
CA LEU A 603 -5.77 -26.50 -1.61
C LEU A 603 -4.45 -26.19 -2.30
N ASP A 604 -4.46 -25.90 -3.60
CA ASP A 604 -3.26 -25.51 -4.33
C ASP A 604 -2.73 -24.15 -3.84
N ASN A 605 -3.62 -23.21 -3.49
CA ASN A 605 -3.23 -21.95 -2.86
C ASN A 605 -2.54 -22.16 -1.51
N LEU A 606 -2.97 -23.13 -0.68
CA LEU A 606 -2.31 -23.44 0.58
C LEU A 606 -0.91 -24.02 0.38
N LYS A 607 -0.73 -24.88 -0.63
CA LYS A 607 0.61 -25.40 -1.00
C LYS A 607 1.53 -24.28 -1.47
N GLU A 608 0.99 -23.33 -2.26
CA GLU A 608 1.77 -22.19 -2.73
C GLU A 608 2.15 -21.25 -1.58
N LEU A 609 1.27 -21.08 -0.57
CA LEU A 609 1.61 -20.35 0.65
C LEU A 609 2.84 -20.94 1.33
N VAL A 610 2.86 -22.25 1.55
CA VAL A 610 4.00 -22.94 2.20
C VAL A 610 5.27 -22.76 1.37
N ARG A 611 5.21 -22.89 0.04
CA ARG A 611 6.36 -22.62 -0.84
C ARG A 611 6.87 -21.18 -0.71
N SER A 612 5.97 -20.20 -0.66
CA SER A 612 6.40 -18.81 -0.54
C SER A 612 7.13 -18.51 0.77
N MET A 613 6.93 -19.35 1.79
CA MET A 613 7.65 -19.24 3.06
C MET A 613 9.13 -19.67 2.96
N GLU A 614 9.50 -20.51 2.00
CA GLU A 614 10.89 -21.01 1.82
C GLU A 614 11.89 -19.86 1.56
N GLU A 615 11.44 -18.74 1.02
CA GLU A 615 12.28 -17.57 0.74
C GLU A 615 12.68 -16.77 1.99
N PHE A 616 12.19 -17.14 3.16
CA PHE A 616 12.37 -16.40 4.42
C PHE A 616 13.17 -17.22 5.43
N GLU A 617 13.96 -16.55 6.25
CA GLU A 617 14.76 -17.20 7.29
C GLU A 617 13.92 -17.77 8.44
N ASN A 618 12.76 -17.14 8.74
CA ASN A 618 11.90 -17.53 9.84
C ASN A 618 10.46 -17.02 9.67
N LEU A 619 9.56 -17.56 10.48
CA LEU A 619 8.13 -17.22 10.47
C LEU A 619 7.86 -15.72 10.68
N GLN A 620 8.60 -15.07 11.57
CA GLN A 620 8.39 -13.66 11.86
C GLN A 620 8.72 -12.78 10.65
N GLY A 621 9.87 -13.02 9.99
CA GLY A 621 10.26 -12.30 8.78
C GLY A 621 9.26 -12.49 7.65
N PHE A 622 8.73 -13.71 7.49
CA PHE A 622 7.66 -14.00 6.55
C PHE A 622 6.39 -13.20 6.85
N LEU A 623 5.88 -13.22 8.09
CA LEU A 623 4.67 -12.50 8.50
C LEU A 623 4.84 -10.97 8.38
N GLU A 624 6.02 -10.44 8.70
CA GLU A 624 6.34 -9.02 8.48
C GLU A 624 6.34 -8.67 6.98
N HIS A 625 6.93 -9.54 6.17
CA HIS A 625 6.89 -9.38 4.72
C HIS A 625 5.46 -9.37 4.20
N ILE A 626 4.62 -10.33 4.61
CA ILE A 626 3.21 -10.38 4.22
C ILE A 626 2.46 -9.11 4.63
N SER A 627 2.66 -8.61 5.83
CA SER A 627 2.06 -7.36 6.29
C SER A 627 2.46 -6.16 5.40
N LEU A 628 3.68 -6.18 4.86
CA LEU A 628 4.19 -5.17 3.94
C LEU A 628 3.80 -5.42 2.47
N VAL A 629 3.56 -6.68 2.11
CA VAL A 629 3.28 -7.14 0.72
C VAL A 629 1.77 -7.22 0.45
N MET A 630 0.92 -7.27 1.49
CA MET A 630 -0.53 -7.18 1.26
C MET A 630 -0.91 -5.93 0.44
N ASP A 631 0.08 -5.10 0.13
CA ASP A 631 -0.07 -3.97 -0.78
C ASP A 631 0.33 -4.25 -2.25
N ARG A 632 1.06 -5.28 -2.64
CA ARG A 632 1.33 -5.60 -4.08
C ARG A 632 2.25 -6.81 -4.28
N ASP A 633 1.95 -7.60 -5.24
CA ASP A 633 2.69 -8.30 -6.31
C ASP A 633 2.46 -9.81 -6.44
N GLY A 634 1.97 -10.21 -7.63
CA GLY A 634 2.00 -11.59 -8.11
C GLY A 634 2.94 -11.71 -9.32
N GLU A 635 3.88 -12.64 -9.32
CA GLU A 635 4.66 -13.04 -10.50
C GLU A 635 4.21 -14.44 -10.98
N ALA A 636 3.91 -14.55 -12.28
CA ALA A 636 3.69 -15.83 -12.94
C ALA A 636 4.82 -16.10 -13.95
N GLY A 637 5.34 -17.33 -13.99
CA GLY A 637 6.50 -17.73 -14.80
C GLY A 637 6.25 -18.04 -16.27
N ASP A 638 5.01 -18.02 -16.77
CA ASP A 638 4.67 -18.34 -18.15
C ASP A 638 4.37 -17.10 -18.97
N GLU A 639 4.55 -17.18 -20.31
CA GLU A 639 4.18 -16.11 -21.24
C GLU A 639 2.69 -15.81 -21.13
N ALA A 640 2.34 -14.67 -20.56
CA ALA A 640 0.96 -14.29 -20.32
C ALA A 640 0.75 -12.78 -20.48
N VAL A 641 -0.39 -12.40 -21.05
CA VAL A 641 -0.84 -11.01 -21.13
C VAL A 641 -1.11 -10.47 -19.73
N SER A 642 -0.62 -9.28 -19.43
CA SER A 642 -0.86 -8.63 -18.15
C SER A 642 -2.15 -7.79 -18.21
N LEU A 643 -3.15 -8.14 -17.41
CA LEU A 643 -4.40 -7.40 -17.24
C LEU A 643 -4.40 -6.69 -15.89
N MET A 644 -4.49 -5.36 -15.87
CA MET A 644 -4.37 -4.58 -14.65
C MET A 644 -5.04 -3.21 -14.75
N THR A 645 -5.18 -2.53 -13.61
CA THR A 645 -5.63 -1.15 -13.63
C THR A 645 -4.50 -0.20 -14.03
N LEU A 646 -4.85 0.96 -14.57
CA LEU A 646 -3.91 2.05 -14.89
C LEU A 646 -3.03 2.42 -13.69
N HIS A 647 -3.59 2.42 -12.48
CA HIS A 647 -2.83 2.68 -11.25
C HIS A 647 -1.77 1.61 -10.97
N SER A 648 -2.13 0.34 -11.18
CA SER A 648 -1.20 -0.79 -10.97
C SER A 648 -0.08 -0.83 -12.01
N ALA A 649 -0.28 -0.19 -13.17
CA ALA A 649 0.71 -0.11 -14.24
C ALA A 649 1.82 0.92 -13.97
N LYS A 650 1.68 1.78 -12.95
CA LYS A 650 2.71 2.75 -12.61
C LYS A 650 4.03 2.04 -12.26
N GLY A 651 5.13 2.51 -12.84
CA GLY A 651 6.45 1.89 -12.70
C GLY A 651 6.73 0.73 -13.66
N LEU A 652 5.69 0.16 -14.30
CA LEU A 652 5.85 -0.90 -15.30
C LEU A 652 6.02 -0.33 -16.71
N GLU A 653 6.37 -1.20 -17.67
CA GLU A 653 6.51 -0.84 -19.10
C GLU A 653 6.34 -2.07 -19.96
N PHE A 654 5.70 -1.90 -21.11
CA PHE A 654 5.34 -2.98 -22.03
C PHE A 654 5.57 -2.52 -23.48
N ASP A 655 5.85 -3.45 -24.39
CA ASP A 655 6.02 -3.11 -25.80
C ASP A 655 4.69 -2.71 -26.41
N ASN A 656 3.62 -3.42 -26.07
CA ASN A 656 2.26 -3.17 -26.58
C ASN A 656 1.31 -2.91 -25.41
N VAL A 657 0.60 -1.79 -25.44
CA VAL A 657 -0.36 -1.39 -24.41
C VAL A 657 -1.72 -1.13 -25.02
N PHE A 658 -2.72 -1.82 -24.50
CA PHE A 658 -4.12 -1.65 -24.83
C PHE A 658 -4.81 -0.87 -23.71
N LEU A 659 -5.57 0.16 -24.09
CA LEU A 659 -6.22 1.13 -23.21
C LEU A 659 -7.73 1.16 -23.49
N PRO A 660 -8.50 0.15 -23.02
CA PRO A 660 -9.93 0.10 -23.24
C PRO A 660 -10.71 1.03 -22.30
N GLY A 661 -11.94 1.36 -22.70
CA GLY A 661 -12.89 2.07 -21.87
C GLY A 661 -12.65 3.58 -21.75
N TRP A 662 -12.17 4.22 -22.81
CA TRP A 662 -12.00 5.68 -22.83
C TRP A 662 -13.32 6.37 -23.15
N GLU A 663 -14.18 6.47 -22.12
CA GLU A 663 -15.55 6.98 -22.20
C GLU A 663 -15.86 7.90 -21.03
N GLU A 664 -16.64 8.97 -21.28
CA GLU A 664 -17.12 9.86 -20.23
C GLU A 664 -17.86 9.09 -19.12
N GLY A 665 -17.56 9.46 -17.88
CA GLY A 665 -18.10 8.82 -16.70
C GLY A 665 -17.36 7.54 -16.26
N LEU A 666 -16.65 6.88 -17.18
CA LEU A 666 -15.79 5.75 -16.89
C LEU A 666 -14.32 6.18 -16.81
N PHE A 667 -13.83 6.89 -17.82
CA PHE A 667 -12.51 7.49 -17.83
C PHE A 667 -12.52 8.80 -18.66
N PRO A 668 -12.55 9.97 -17.99
CA PRO A 668 -12.43 10.22 -16.56
C PRO A 668 -13.60 9.67 -15.73
N SER A 669 -13.30 9.23 -14.50
CA SER A 669 -14.30 8.67 -13.59
C SER A 669 -15.28 9.74 -13.11
N GLN A 670 -16.60 9.54 -13.32
CA GLN A 670 -17.64 10.47 -12.85
C GLN A 670 -17.55 10.72 -11.35
N ARG A 671 -17.31 9.65 -10.58
CA ARG A 671 -17.16 9.76 -9.13
C ARG A 671 -16.03 10.70 -8.73
N THR A 672 -14.87 10.59 -9.41
CA THR A 672 -13.71 11.46 -9.13
C THR A 672 -14.03 12.92 -9.46
N LEU A 673 -14.75 13.16 -10.57
CA LEU A 673 -15.20 14.50 -10.96
C LEU A 673 -16.20 15.10 -9.94
N ASP A 674 -17.14 14.29 -9.44
CA ASP A 674 -18.15 14.73 -8.48
C ASP A 674 -17.54 15.01 -7.09
N GLU A 675 -16.55 14.20 -6.65
CA GLU A 675 -15.91 14.35 -5.34
C GLU A 675 -14.85 15.46 -5.32
N GLN A 676 -14.09 15.64 -6.40
CA GLN A 676 -12.89 16.50 -6.42
C GLN A 676 -12.92 17.58 -7.51
N GLY A 677 -13.93 17.62 -8.34
CA GLY A 677 -14.06 18.62 -9.40
C GLY A 677 -12.87 18.70 -10.34
N ARG A 678 -12.30 19.89 -10.50
CA ARG A 678 -11.16 20.13 -11.40
C ARG A 678 -9.89 19.37 -10.97
N ALA A 679 -9.58 19.32 -9.68
CA ALA A 679 -8.42 18.59 -9.19
C ALA A 679 -8.51 17.11 -9.54
N GLY A 680 -9.70 16.53 -9.42
CA GLY A 680 -9.97 15.16 -9.85
C GLY A 680 -9.78 14.95 -11.36
N LEU A 681 -10.22 15.89 -12.19
CA LEU A 681 -10.00 15.83 -13.65
C LEU A 681 -8.50 15.86 -13.98
N GLU A 682 -7.73 16.69 -13.29
CA GLU A 682 -6.28 16.75 -13.49
C GLU A 682 -5.58 15.46 -13.06
N GLU A 683 -6.05 14.80 -11.97
CA GLU A 683 -5.53 13.50 -11.56
C GLU A 683 -5.88 12.39 -12.57
N GLU A 684 -7.13 12.36 -13.08
CA GLU A 684 -7.53 11.42 -14.14
C GLU A 684 -6.71 11.64 -15.42
N ARG A 685 -6.37 12.88 -15.79
CA ARG A 685 -5.50 13.18 -16.93
C ARG A 685 -4.06 12.72 -16.69
N ARG A 686 -3.53 12.85 -15.47
CA ARG A 686 -2.23 12.24 -15.10
C ARG A 686 -2.29 10.73 -15.23
N LEU A 687 -3.40 10.12 -14.86
CA LEU A 687 -3.61 8.68 -15.01
C LEU A 687 -3.63 8.24 -16.46
N ALA A 688 -4.26 9.01 -17.34
CA ALA A 688 -4.24 8.77 -18.79
C ALA A 688 -2.82 8.93 -19.37
N HIS A 689 -2.09 9.98 -18.96
CA HIS A 689 -0.68 10.16 -19.28
C HIS A 689 0.19 8.99 -18.81
N VAL A 690 -0.04 8.50 -17.60
CA VAL A 690 0.65 7.29 -17.10
C VAL A 690 0.35 6.11 -18.00
N GLY A 691 -0.91 5.85 -18.37
CA GLY A 691 -1.30 4.74 -19.24
C GLY A 691 -0.57 4.77 -20.57
N LEU A 692 -0.60 5.90 -21.29
CA LEU A 692 0.08 6.06 -22.57
C LEU A 692 1.60 5.85 -22.45
N THR A 693 2.22 6.41 -21.42
CA THR A 693 3.67 6.32 -21.21
C THR A 693 4.15 4.95 -20.67
N ARG A 694 3.24 3.96 -20.50
CA ARG A 694 3.64 2.57 -20.26
C ARG A 694 4.06 1.87 -21.54
N ALA A 695 3.59 2.33 -22.70
CA ALA A 695 3.92 1.77 -23.99
C ALA A 695 5.34 2.15 -24.43
N ARG A 696 6.08 1.15 -24.93
CA ARG A 696 7.37 1.33 -25.57
C ARG A 696 7.21 1.51 -27.07
N ARG A 697 6.42 0.65 -27.73
CA ARG A 697 6.31 0.56 -29.18
C ARG A 697 4.92 0.92 -29.70
N ARG A 698 3.86 0.41 -29.08
CA ARG A 698 2.46 0.59 -29.52
C ARG A 698 1.55 0.93 -28.37
N ALA A 699 0.74 1.97 -28.55
CA ALA A 699 -0.34 2.33 -27.66
C ALA A 699 -1.65 2.34 -28.44
N LYS A 700 -2.64 1.58 -27.98
CA LYS A 700 -3.93 1.39 -28.64
C LYS A 700 -5.06 1.71 -27.67
N ILE A 701 -5.87 2.69 -28.03
CA ILE A 701 -6.97 3.19 -27.23
C ILE A 701 -8.26 2.63 -27.81
N TYR A 702 -9.17 2.19 -26.94
CA TYR A 702 -10.49 1.70 -27.33
C TYR A 702 -11.57 2.40 -26.52
N PHE A 703 -12.73 2.57 -27.14
CA PHE A 703 -13.96 2.99 -26.48
C PHE A 703 -15.15 2.25 -27.09
N ALA A 704 -16.18 2.01 -26.27
CA ALA A 704 -17.42 1.43 -26.70
C ALA A 704 -18.52 2.49 -26.73
N THR A 705 -19.47 2.41 -27.69
CA THR A 705 -20.62 3.30 -27.72
C THR A 705 -21.75 2.84 -26.78
N ASN A 706 -21.76 1.59 -26.37
CA ASN A 706 -22.70 1.03 -25.43
C ASN A 706 -21.99 0.17 -24.40
N ARG A 707 -22.33 0.34 -23.10
CA ARG A 707 -21.80 -0.49 -22.03
C ARG A 707 -22.90 -1.03 -21.15
N ARG A 708 -22.70 -2.23 -20.67
CA ARG A 708 -23.54 -2.84 -19.65
C ARG A 708 -22.98 -2.50 -18.26
N ILE A 709 -23.60 -1.53 -17.60
CA ILE A 709 -23.24 -1.07 -16.25
C ILE A 709 -24.31 -1.53 -15.28
N HIS A 710 -23.94 -2.28 -14.23
CA HIS A 710 -24.87 -2.84 -13.24
C HIS A 710 -26.06 -3.61 -13.83
N GLY A 711 -25.82 -4.32 -14.94
CA GLY A 711 -26.85 -5.14 -15.60
C GLY A 711 -27.76 -4.41 -16.59
N THR A 712 -27.68 -3.10 -16.72
CA THR A 712 -28.41 -2.28 -17.68
C THR A 712 -27.51 -1.77 -18.79
N TRP A 713 -28.01 -1.76 -20.04
CA TRP A 713 -27.33 -1.14 -21.16
C TRP A 713 -27.43 0.38 -21.07
N SER A 714 -26.29 1.04 -21.21
CA SER A 714 -26.18 2.50 -21.24
C SER A 714 -25.37 2.91 -22.45
N THR A 715 -25.84 3.90 -23.17
CA THR A 715 -25.08 4.54 -24.25
C THR A 715 -24.02 5.43 -23.63
N THR A 716 -22.79 5.31 -24.11
CA THR A 716 -21.62 6.05 -23.61
C THR A 716 -21.20 7.13 -24.62
N ILE A 717 -20.48 8.12 -24.13
CA ILE A 717 -19.88 9.19 -24.96
C ILE A 717 -18.37 8.96 -24.93
N PRO A 718 -17.64 9.08 -26.07
CA PRO A 718 -16.18 9.01 -26.06
C PRO A 718 -15.57 9.99 -25.08
N SER A 719 -14.49 9.59 -24.42
CA SER A 719 -13.78 10.40 -23.43
C SER A 719 -13.32 11.74 -24.01
N ARG A 720 -13.47 12.83 -23.26
CA ARG A 720 -12.89 14.14 -23.57
C ARG A 720 -11.38 14.08 -23.78
N PHE A 721 -10.70 13.12 -23.19
CA PHE A 721 -9.26 12.94 -23.38
C PHE A 721 -8.88 12.59 -24.80
N LEU A 722 -9.80 12.04 -25.61
CA LEU A 722 -9.56 11.79 -27.04
C LEU A 722 -9.45 13.09 -27.83
N ASP A 723 -10.23 14.12 -27.48
CA ASP A 723 -10.18 15.44 -28.10
C ASP A 723 -8.90 16.21 -27.71
N GLU A 724 -8.27 15.82 -26.60
CA GLU A 724 -7.01 16.40 -26.12
C GLU A 724 -5.77 15.75 -26.74
N LEU A 725 -5.92 14.78 -27.65
CA LEU A 725 -4.80 14.14 -28.35
C LEU A 725 -4.45 14.88 -29.66
N PRO A 726 -3.17 14.97 -30.04
CA PRO A 726 -2.74 15.65 -31.24
C PRO A 726 -3.07 14.83 -32.51
N ALA A 727 -3.90 15.34 -33.38
CA ALA A 727 -4.46 14.63 -34.55
C ALA A 727 -3.39 14.01 -35.47
N HIS A 728 -2.20 14.61 -35.61
CA HIS A 728 -1.15 14.10 -36.49
C HIS A 728 -0.35 12.92 -35.92
N ASN A 729 -0.46 12.67 -34.58
CA ASN A 729 0.20 11.56 -33.92
C ASN A 729 -0.77 10.40 -33.61
N VAL A 730 -2.05 10.57 -33.98
CA VAL A 730 -3.11 9.61 -33.73
C VAL A 730 -3.71 9.14 -35.04
N GLU A 731 -4.04 7.85 -35.09
CA GLU A 731 -4.78 7.23 -36.21
C GLU A 731 -6.11 6.71 -35.67
N ILE A 732 -7.21 7.15 -36.26
CA ILE A 732 -8.53 6.69 -35.90
C ILE A 732 -8.87 5.52 -36.80
N THR A 733 -9.07 4.34 -36.22
CA THR A 733 -9.48 3.12 -36.93
C THR A 733 -10.89 2.80 -36.58
N GLU A 734 -11.70 2.55 -37.61
CA GLU A 734 -13.06 2.03 -37.39
C GLU A 734 -12.99 0.51 -37.24
N SER A 735 -13.74 -0.04 -36.26
CA SER A 735 -13.93 -1.47 -36.23
C SER A 735 -14.63 -1.91 -37.52
N LYS A 736 -14.20 -3.01 -38.14
CA LYS A 736 -14.68 -3.52 -39.42
C LYS A 736 -16.19 -3.90 -39.46
N GLY A 737 -16.96 -3.48 -38.47
CA GLY A 737 -18.37 -3.82 -38.27
C GLY A 737 -19.33 -2.64 -38.15
N GLY A 738 -18.93 -1.39 -38.32
CA GLY A 738 -19.86 -0.28 -38.10
C GLY A 738 -19.46 0.99 -38.81
N SER A 739 -20.43 1.65 -39.41
CA SER A 739 -20.43 2.85 -40.20
C SER A 739 -19.49 3.97 -39.78
N GLY A 740 -18.79 4.49 -40.75
CA GLY A 740 -17.79 5.54 -40.73
C GLY A 740 -17.93 6.70 -39.79
N TRP A 741 -16.89 6.94 -39.03
CA TRP A 741 -16.64 8.16 -38.27
C TRP A 741 -15.56 9.00 -38.98
N GLY A 742 -15.98 9.68 -40.01
CA GLY A 742 -15.09 10.56 -40.75
C GLY A 742 -15.82 11.82 -41.19
N GLY A 743 -15.56 12.95 -40.55
CA GLY A 743 -16.08 14.24 -41.03
C GLY A 743 -16.13 15.30 -39.95
N SER A 744 -15.12 16.18 -39.92
CA SER A 744 -15.17 17.53 -39.34
C SER A 744 -16.48 18.20 -39.63
N GLY A 745 -17.33 18.52 -38.64
CA GLY A 745 -18.45 19.44 -38.87
C GLY A 745 -19.63 19.27 -37.98
N GLY A 746 -19.84 20.19 -37.05
CA GLY A 746 -21.12 20.64 -36.56
C GLY A 746 -21.97 19.70 -35.70
N TYR A 747 -22.05 20.07 -34.45
CA TYR A 747 -23.10 19.64 -33.54
C TYR A 747 -24.48 19.91 -34.11
N GLY A 748 -25.23 18.86 -34.46
CA GLY A 748 -26.63 19.04 -34.87
C GLY A 748 -27.14 17.99 -35.86
N ALA A 749 -27.35 16.78 -35.42
CA ALA A 749 -28.38 15.78 -35.77
C ALA A 749 -28.03 14.44 -35.17
N SER A 750 -28.94 13.85 -34.41
CA SER A 750 -28.76 12.53 -33.80
C SER A 750 -28.60 11.47 -34.90
N ARG A 751 -27.47 10.74 -34.87
CA ARG A 751 -27.18 9.63 -35.80
C ARG A 751 -28.01 8.37 -35.50
N PHE A 752 -28.95 8.45 -34.58
CA PHE A 752 -29.69 7.28 -34.11
C PHE A 752 -30.95 6.95 -34.94
N ASP A 753 -31.26 7.79 -35.95
CA ASP A 753 -32.49 7.62 -36.72
C ASP A 753 -32.40 6.61 -37.91
N ASN A 754 -31.23 5.95 -38.09
CA ASN A 754 -31.05 4.99 -39.20
C ASN A 754 -30.32 3.71 -38.77
N LEU A 755 -30.82 2.99 -37.74
CA LEU A 755 -30.26 1.69 -37.33
C LEU A 755 -31.18 0.55 -37.81
N GLU A 756 -30.83 -0.05 -38.97
CA GLU A 756 -31.31 -1.37 -39.33
C GLU A 756 -30.52 -2.46 -38.59
N SER A 757 -31.26 -3.48 -38.12
CA SER A 757 -30.78 -4.63 -37.36
C SER A 757 -29.71 -5.43 -38.11
N PHE A 758 -28.51 -5.53 -37.54
CA PHE A 758 -27.41 -6.34 -38.09
C PHE A 758 -27.42 -7.76 -37.53
N GLY A 759 -27.57 -8.73 -38.40
CA GLY A 759 -27.34 -10.14 -38.14
C GLY A 759 -25.85 -10.48 -38.22
N SER A 760 -25.27 -10.92 -37.12
CA SER A 760 -23.89 -11.35 -37.03
C SER A 760 -23.59 -12.62 -37.82
N SER A 761 -22.64 -12.57 -38.76
CA SER A 761 -22.15 -13.74 -39.54
C SER A 761 -20.82 -14.27 -39.00
N TYR A 762 -20.69 -14.52 -37.71
CA TYR A 762 -19.46 -15.04 -37.13
C TYR A 762 -19.53 -16.56 -36.95
N SER A 763 -18.58 -17.30 -37.56
CA SER A 763 -18.54 -18.78 -37.51
C SER A 763 -17.12 -19.28 -37.23
N THR A 764 -16.71 -19.29 -35.94
CA THR A 764 -15.55 -20.09 -35.53
C THR A 764 -15.98 -21.36 -34.81
N PRO A 765 -15.16 -22.41 -34.82
CA PRO A 765 -15.47 -23.67 -34.13
C PRO A 765 -15.68 -23.56 -32.62
N GLY A 766 -15.08 -22.54 -31.98
CA GLY A 766 -15.29 -22.22 -30.57
C GLY A 766 -16.64 -21.59 -30.30
N TRP A 767 -17.06 -20.64 -31.16
CA TRP A 767 -18.33 -19.95 -31.08
C TRP A 767 -19.52 -20.89 -31.37
N GLN A 768 -19.37 -21.80 -32.32
CA GLN A 768 -20.39 -22.83 -32.60
C GLN A 768 -20.60 -23.77 -31.40
N ARG A 769 -19.54 -24.11 -30.66
CA ARG A 769 -19.62 -24.87 -29.40
C ARG A 769 -20.28 -24.08 -28.26
N ALA A 770 -20.02 -22.80 -28.15
CA ALA A 770 -20.64 -21.91 -27.15
C ALA A 770 -22.13 -21.69 -27.44
N GLN A 771 -22.55 -21.55 -28.71
CA GLN A 771 -23.96 -21.47 -29.10
C GLN A 771 -24.70 -22.81 -28.92
N ALA A 772 -24.05 -23.94 -29.21
CA ALA A 772 -24.66 -25.26 -29.00
C ALA A 772 -24.92 -25.54 -27.50
N ASN A 773 -24.07 -25.01 -26.61
CA ASN A 773 -24.30 -25.08 -25.17
C ASN A 773 -25.39 -24.12 -24.68
N ARG A 774 -25.54 -22.93 -25.28
CA ARG A 774 -26.60 -21.97 -24.95
C ARG A 774 -27.98 -22.49 -25.35
N ASN A 775 -28.10 -23.18 -26.51
CA ASN A 775 -29.33 -23.74 -26.96
C ASN A 775 -29.76 -25.04 -26.24
N ARG A 776 -28.85 -25.68 -25.47
CA ARG A 776 -29.17 -26.81 -24.58
C ARG A 776 -29.72 -26.40 -23.21
N GLY A 777 -29.57 -25.14 -22.80
CA GLY A 777 -30.05 -24.60 -21.51
C GLY A 777 -31.39 -23.89 -21.55
N GLY A 778 -32.01 -23.72 -22.72
CA GLY A 778 -33.20 -22.90 -22.93
C GLY A 778 -34.45 -23.66 -23.38
N GLY A 779 -34.82 -24.69 -22.67
CA GLY A 779 -36.09 -25.41 -22.88
C GLY A 779 -37.09 -25.15 -21.76
N GLY A 780 -37.80 -24.03 -21.85
CA GLY A 780 -38.89 -23.74 -20.93
C GLY A 780 -40.10 -24.66 -21.20
N ARG A 781 -40.67 -25.14 -20.13
CA ARG A 781 -42.08 -25.58 -20.12
C ARG A 781 -42.71 -25.09 -18.84
N SER A 782 -43.70 -24.29 -19.02
CA SER A 782 -44.74 -23.90 -18.07
C SER A 782 -45.65 -25.07 -17.73
N GLY A 783 -46.08 -25.16 -16.51
CA GLY A 783 -47.42 -25.66 -16.15
C GLY A 783 -47.48 -26.92 -15.31
N GLY A 784 -47.93 -26.78 -14.09
CA GLY A 784 -48.93 -27.62 -13.51
C GLY A 784 -48.47 -28.75 -12.58
N GLY A 785 -48.91 -28.70 -11.35
CA GLY A 785 -49.40 -29.87 -10.61
C GLY A 785 -48.50 -30.38 -9.47
N PHE A 786 -48.95 -30.13 -8.29
CA PHE A 786 -48.62 -30.84 -7.05
C PHE A 786 -48.68 -32.35 -7.18
N GLU A 787 -47.72 -33.07 -6.67
CA GLU A 787 -47.97 -34.37 -5.99
C GLU A 787 -46.73 -34.74 -5.11
N GLU A 788 -47.05 -34.92 -3.83
CA GLU A 788 -46.19 -35.57 -2.83
C GLU A 788 -45.86 -37.01 -3.26
N ARG A 789 -44.64 -37.41 -3.16
CA ARG A 789 -44.27 -38.82 -2.97
C ARG A 789 -43.15 -38.94 -1.93
N GLN A 790 -43.58 -39.41 -0.77
CA GLN A 790 -42.74 -40.09 0.21
C GLN A 790 -42.11 -41.32 -0.43
N SER A 791 -40.84 -41.52 -0.28
CA SER A 791 -40.22 -42.83 -0.38
C SER A 791 -39.19 -43.00 0.76
N SER A 792 -39.60 -43.84 1.65
CA SER A 792 -38.80 -44.54 2.67
C SER A 792 -37.68 -45.36 2.03
N PHE A 793 -36.45 -45.22 2.55
CA PHE A 793 -35.45 -46.28 2.43
C PHE A 793 -34.81 -46.60 3.78
N SER A 794 -34.83 -47.90 4.01
CA SER A 794 -34.49 -48.66 5.18
C SER A 794 -33.03 -48.62 5.55
N SER A 795 -32.82 -48.67 6.84
CA SER A 795 -31.56 -48.93 7.54
C SER A 795 -30.94 -50.28 7.16
N ASP A 796 -29.64 -50.25 6.85
CA ASP A 796 -28.82 -51.44 7.05
C ASP A 796 -27.62 -51.12 7.94
N SER A 797 -27.58 -51.92 8.97
CA SER A 797 -26.62 -51.94 10.06
C SER A 797 -25.30 -52.59 9.62
N PHE A 798 -24.18 -51.90 9.77
CA PHE A 798 -22.88 -52.55 9.90
C PHE A 798 -22.24 -52.17 11.23
N SER A 799 -22.09 -53.18 12.04
CA SER A 799 -21.40 -53.21 13.33
C SER A 799 -19.91 -52.97 13.12
N ARG A 800 -19.36 -51.97 13.79
CA ARG A 800 -17.91 -51.80 13.96
C ARG A 800 -17.54 -51.81 15.44
N THR A 801 -16.76 -52.80 15.79
CA THR A 801 -16.13 -53.04 17.10
C THR A 801 -15.45 -51.77 17.64
N LYS A 802 -15.80 -51.42 18.86
CA LYS A 802 -15.20 -50.39 19.69
C LYS A 802 -13.80 -50.83 20.13
N ARG A 803 -12.76 -50.10 19.72
CA ARG A 803 -11.52 -50.01 20.48
C ARG A 803 -11.58 -48.71 21.29
N GLY A 804 -11.50 -48.86 22.62
CA GLY A 804 -11.54 -47.77 23.57
C GLY A 804 -10.24 -46.92 23.51
N PRO A 805 -10.32 -45.63 23.88
CA PRO A 805 -9.16 -44.77 23.95
C PRO A 805 -8.29 -45.12 25.14
N VAL A 806 -7.00 -45.12 24.95
CA VAL A 806 -5.97 -45.19 26.01
C VAL A 806 -6.01 -43.86 26.76
N VAL A 807 -6.38 -43.94 28.05
CA VAL A 807 -6.31 -42.79 28.97
C VAL A 807 -4.89 -42.68 29.47
N ILE A 808 -4.23 -41.59 29.16
CA ILE A 808 -2.98 -41.16 29.83
C ILE A 808 -3.37 -40.11 30.85
N GLU A 809 -3.34 -40.48 32.13
CA GLU A 809 -3.44 -39.53 33.24
C GLU A 809 -2.12 -38.76 33.35
N GLY A 810 -2.15 -37.48 32.96
CA GLY A 810 -1.11 -36.50 33.24
C GLY A 810 -1.66 -35.41 34.13
N GLU A 811 -1.15 -35.31 35.32
CA GLU A 811 -1.49 -34.24 36.26
C GLU A 811 -0.87 -32.94 35.80
N LEU A 812 -1.69 -31.98 35.33
CA LEU A 812 -1.24 -30.64 34.92
C LEU A 812 -1.16 -29.74 36.16
N VAL A 813 0.05 -29.54 36.69
CA VAL A 813 0.31 -28.51 37.71
C VAL A 813 0.38 -27.14 37.02
N ALA A 814 -0.75 -26.45 37.00
CA ALA A 814 -0.81 -25.06 36.52
C ALA A 814 -0.23 -24.13 37.60
N LYS A 815 0.85 -23.42 37.28
CA LYS A 815 1.36 -22.32 38.11
C LYS A 815 0.40 -21.13 38.00
N SER A 816 -0.14 -20.70 39.16
CA SER A 816 -0.97 -19.50 39.30
C SER A 816 -0.19 -18.24 38.87
N THR A 817 -0.73 -17.53 37.92
CA THR A 817 -0.34 -16.14 37.67
C THR A 817 -0.93 -15.26 38.76
N GLY A 818 -0.09 -14.58 39.54
CA GLY A 818 -0.41 -13.87 40.77
C GLY A 818 -1.32 -12.64 40.66
N THR A 819 -2.57 -12.85 40.19
CA THR A 819 -3.65 -11.86 40.32
C THR A 819 -4.54 -12.27 41.47
N THR A 820 -4.61 -11.47 42.53
CA THR A 820 -5.50 -11.69 43.69
C THR A 820 -6.93 -11.31 43.28
N SER A 821 -7.89 -12.19 43.55
CA SER A 821 -9.31 -11.90 43.38
C SER A 821 -9.79 -10.85 44.40
N GLU A 822 -10.77 -10.03 44.01
CA GLU A 822 -11.42 -9.04 44.90
C GLU A 822 -12.44 -9.67 45.88
N PHE A 823 -12.69 -11.00 45.79
CA PHE A 823 -13.63 -11.73 46.56
C PHE A 823 -12.96 -12.46 47.73
N SER A 824 -13.67 -12.62 48.84
CA SER A 824 -13.25 -13.38 50.00
C SER A 824 -14.01 -14.70 50.14
N LEU A 825 -13.45 -15.65 50.92
CA LEU A 825 -14.17 -16.87 51.27
C LEU A 825 -15.48 -16.53 51.98
N GLU A 826 -16.56 -17.24 51.64
CA GLU A 826 -17.92 -17.06 52.17
C GLU A 826 -18.67 -15.83 51.64
N ASP A 827 -18.03 -15.00 50.77
CA ASP A 827 -18.76 -13.90 50.14
C ASP A 827 -20.00 -14.42 49.37
N ARG A 828 -21.12 -13.77 49.59
CA ARG A 828 -22.35 -14.04 48.84
C ARG A 828 -22.25 -13.34 47.52
N VAL A 829 -22.44 -14.11 46.44
CA VAL A 829 -22.20 -13.61 45.09
C VAL A 829 -23.32 -14.05 44.14
N PHE A 830 -23.46 -13.27 43.09
CA PHE A 830 -24.41 -13.58 42.01
C PHE A 830 -23.65 -13.83 40.72
N HIS A 831 -24.04 -14.87 40.00
CA HIS A 831 -23.53 -15.22 38.70
C HIS A 831 -24.70 -15.34 37.72
N GLN A 832 -24.63 -14.67 36.58
CA GLN A 832 -25.71 -14.53 35.61
C GLN A 832 -26.32 -15.87 35.13
N LYS A 833 -25.47 -16.91 35.04
CA LYS A 833 -25.87 -18.24 34.55
C LYS A 833 -26.26 -19.19 35.67
N PHE A 834 -25.67 -19.07 36.84
CA PHE A 834 -25.82 -20.04 37.94
C PHE A 834 -26.62 -19.50 39.15
N GLY A 835 -26.90 -18.18 39.18
CA GLY A 835 -27.66 -17.54 40.26
C GLY A 835 -26.83 -17.18 41.46
N TYR A 836 -27.47 -17.13 42.65
CA TYR A 836 -26.82 -16.80 43.92
C TYR A 836 -26.04 -18.00 44.48
N GLY A 837 -24.91 -17.71 45.12
CA GLY A 837 -24.08 -18.70 45.76
C GLY A 837 -23.05 -18.07 46.71
N HIS A 838 -22.26 -18.90 47.40
CA HIS A 838 -21.20 -18.48 48.30
C HIS A 838 -19.83 -18.97 47.80
N VAL A 839 -18.79 -18.15 47.94
CA VAL A 839 -17.43 -18.50 47.56
C VAL A 839 -16.84 -19.51 48.52
N VAL A 840 -16.52 -20.71 48.02
CA VAL A 840 -15.98 -21.82 48.82
C VAL A 840 -14.46 -21.88 48.72
N LYS A 841 -13.90 -21.57 47.55
CA LYS A 841 -12.45 -21.62 47.35
C LYS A 841 -12.04 -20.54 46.32
N ILE A 842 -10.87 -19.93 46.57
CA ILE A 842 -10.26 -18.94 45.68
C ILE A 842 -8.92 -19.50 45.22
N ASP A 843 -8.69 -19.50 43.91
CA ASP A 843 -7.47 -19.93 43.25
C ASP A 843 -7.05 -18.88 42.19
N GLY A 844 -6.35 -17.87 42.66
CA GLY A 844 -6.05 -16.69 41.85
C GLY A 844 -7.32 -15.93 41.42
N ASN A 845 -7.61 -15.91 40.14
CA ASN A 845 -8.82 -15.29 39.57
C ASN A 845 -9.99 -16.27 39.36
N LYS A 846 -9.85 -17.52 39.82
CA LYS A 846 -10.87 -18.57 39.72
C LYS A 846 -11.51 -18.79 41.08
N LEU A 847 -12.83 -18.69 41.11
CA LEU A 847 -13.63 -18.91 42.31
C LEU A 847 -14.37 -20.24 42.19
N THR A 848 -14.30 -21.05 43.21
CA THR A 848 -15.25 -22.16 43.38
C THR A 848 -16.39 -21.65 44.24
N ILE A 849 -17.60 -21.65 43.68
CA ILE A 849 -18.80 -21.10 44.31
C ILE A 849 -19.83 -22.21 44.46
N ALA A 850 -20.37 -22.36 45.66
CA ALA A 850 -21.53 -23.22 45.90
C ALA A 850 -22.79 -22.42 45.61
N PHE A 851 -23.39 -22.66 44.44
CA PHE A 851 -24.62 -22.02 44.03
C PHE A 851 -25.85 -22.71 44.58
N GLU A 852 -26.85 -21.96 45.01
CA GLU A 852 -28.07 -22.48 45.63
C GLU A 852 -28.85 -23.46 44.71
N LYS A 853 -28.82 -23.23 43.38
CA LYS A 853 -29.56 -24.04 42.41
C LYS A 853 -28.70 -24.93 41.52
N ALA A 854 -27.38 -24.66 41.42
CA ALA A 854 -26.52 -25.33 40.45
C ALA A 854 -25.41 -26.18 41.12
N GLY A 855 -25.30 -26.18 42.44
CA GLY A 855 -24.22 -26.86 43.17
C GLY A 855 -22.88 -26.15 43.00
N GLU A 856 -21.79 -26.84 43.37
CA GLU A 856 -20.45 -26.25 43.24
C GLU A 856 -20.03 -26.10 41.77
N LYS A 857 -19.59 -24.89 41.40
CA LYS A 857 -19.07 -24.58 40.10
C LYS A 857 -17.80 -23.74 40.21
N LYS A 858 -16.87 -24.00 39.31
CA LYS A 858 -15.66 -23.22 39.15
C LYS A 858 -15.88 -22.13 38.09
N VAL A 859 -15.79 -20.87 38.50
CA VAL A 859 -16.08 -19.71 37.65
C VAL A 859 -14.94 -18.71 37.73
N VAL A 860 -14.85 -17.81 36.77
CA VAL A 860 -13.88 -16.72 36.85
C VAL A 860 -14.54 -15.53 37.53
N ASP A 861 -13.81 -14.87 38.42
CA ASP A 861 -14.31 -13.75 39.22
C ASP A 861 -14.92 -12.59 38.41
N SER A 862 -14.45 -12.40 37.16
CA SER A 862 -14.99 -11.36 36.25
C SER A 862 -16.45 -11.58 35.83
N PHE A 863 -17.02 -12.79 36.05
CA PHE A 863 -18.43 -13.11 35.79
C PHE A 863 -19.28 -13.13 37.02
N VAL A 864 -18.73 -12.75 38.17
CA VAL A 864 -19.37 -12.77 39.47
C VAL A 864 -19.50 -11.36 40.01
N GLU A 865 -20.67 -11.05 40.54
CA GLU A 865 -20.97 -9.79 41.22
C GLU A 865 -21.26 -10.06 42.70
N ARG A 866 -20.87 -9.13 43.59
CA ARG A 866 -21.25 -9.25 45.01
C ARG A 866 -22.75 -9.11 45.14
N ALA A 867 -23.40 -9.99 45.88
CA ALA A 867 -24.84 -10.02 46.06
C ALA A 867 -25.28 -9.28 47.31
#